data_7f5bcf9d6573bf6d81ce18a43029ec75
#
_entry.id   7f5bcf9d6573bf6d81ce18a43029ec75
#
_cell.length_a   1.000
_cell.length_b   1.000
_cell.length_c   1.000
_cell.angle_alpha   90.00
_cell.angle_beta   90.00
_cell.angle_gamma   90.00
#
_symmetry.space_group_name_H-M   'P 1'
#
loop_
_entity.id
_entity.type
_entity.pdbx_description
1 polymer ?
#
loop_
_entity_poly.entity_id
_entity_poly.type
_entity_poly.pdbx_seq_one_letter_code
_entity_poly.pdbx_strand_id
1 'polypeptide(L)'
;XFMQILRRATLYTYRFLINIPRLFYFKPSYPSLNLIEKSGNCAMQANWTPYKCNNAEPRLHLLNSLTRTKEPFEPISGKQVKFYICGPTVYDSAHMGHARAYLSFDIVRRVLVDYFNYDGLYVMNITDIDDKIIKRARQKYLFDNYLNEVSTSNGVGNQLKEALDYFKIKISNELDVDKKNMYTNMADKFATDLATFETKSLGISNAGNIEESLGLVKQLLESSKDVISDWLDSTSGHTVDDHGVFTRLARKYENEFLQEMSSLNVLEPDVLTRVSEYIPEIIDYVNKIIENGYAYVLDGSVYFNTKAFSCSPNHNYAKLLPEAYKDEGCIEKHLREGEGELSVCNNIQNVEKISKCDFALWKASKNGEPFWESPWGKGRPGWHIECSAMSMSVCGSKLDIHAGGFDLKFPHHDNEIAQCEAYSDCDHWVNFFLHCGTLRIAGLKMSKSLKNFITIKDALQKYTARQLRILFLMHIWSDNLDYSDATMDHVLHFEKLFCEFFLNIKDIIRKQMKESGEINECFKKFDQRDIEVFNNFTLLQSEIHLALCDSIDTRTVLEKIRSIISLINLYLIEKQEAKPNCNLLANCANYVIKLMKILGADTGFKEFNFRQETSENHCMDKEAILMPYLEALANFRE
;
A
#
# COMPACT_ATOMS: atom_id res chain seq x y z
N UNK A 1 18.85 -20.14 0.04
CA UNK A 1 18.41 -20.57 -0.22
C UNK A 1 17.88 -21.48 0.36
N PHE A 2 18.57 -22.21 0.64
CA PHE A 2 18.12 -23.42 1.29
C PHE A 2 17.24 -23.15 2.54
N MET A 3 17.58 -22.14 3.30
CA MET A 3 16.82 -21.73 4.50
C MET A 3 15.46 -21.10 4.17
N GLN A 4 15.33 -20.48 3.01
CA GLN A 4 14.03 -19.94 2.55
C GLN A 4 13.09 -21.04 2.04
N ILE A 5 13.63 -22.09 1.46
CA ILE A 5 12.87 -23.27 1.02
C ILE A 5 12.30 -24.03 2.23
N LEU A 6 13.10 -24.16 3.30
CA LEU A 6 12.64 -24.81 4.53
C LEU A 6 11.54 -24.02 5.25
N ARG A 7 11.61 -22.69 5.28
CA ARG A 7 10.54 -21.85 5.86
C ARG A 7 9.24 -21.93 5.04
N ARG A 8 9.33 -22.02 3.72
CA ARG A 8 8.15 -22.21 2.86
C ARG A 8 7.53 -23.61 3.04
N ALA A 9 8.34 -24.64 3.19
CA ALA A 9 7.84 -26.00 3.42
C ALA A 9 7.13 -26.14 4.78
N THR A 10 7.61 -25.46 5.82
CA THR A 10 7.00 -25.52 7.16
C THR A 10 5.64 -24.77 7.22
N LEU A 11 5.52 -23.67 6.48
CA LEU A 11 4.24 -22.93 6.37
C LEU A 11 3.21 -23.70 5.53
N TYR A 12 3.65 -24.40 4.48
CA TYR A 12 2.74 -25.23 3.66
C TYR A 12 2.24 -26.47 4.40
N THR A 13 3.08 -27.09 5.23
CA THR A 13 2.65 -28.26 6.01
C THR A 13 1.66 -27.90 7.13
N TYR A 14 1.76 -26.72 7.71
CA TYR A 14 0.78 -26.29 8.74
C TYR A 14 -0.59 -25.91 8.11
N ARG A 15 -0.59 -25.34 6.90
CA ARG A 15 -1.85 -25.08 6.18
C ARG A 15 -2.50 -26.36 5.61
N PHE A 16 -1.71 -27.37 5.25
CA PHE A 16 -2.25 -28.62 4.69
C PHE A 16 -2.90 -29.53 5.74
N LEU A 17 -2.52 -29.44 7.01
CA LEU A 17 -3.09 -30.27 8.08
C LEU A 17 -4.45 -29.76 8.60
N ILE A 18 -4.82 -28.52 8.27
CA ILE A 18 -6.10 -27.93 8.70
C ILE A 18 -7.19 -28.06 7.62
N ASN A 19 -6.82 -28.29 6.36
CA ASN A 19 -7.77 -28.45 5.24
C ASN A 19 -7.85 -29.92 4.76
N ILE A 20 -8.31 -30.82 5.64
CA ILE A 20 -8.86 -32.11 5.19
C ILE A 20 -10.33 -31.83 4.83
N PRO A 21 -10.75 -31.95 3.56
CA PRO A 21 -12.17 -31.85 3.27
C PRO A 21 -12.91 -32.94 4.05
N ARG A 22 -13.93 -32.55 4.78
CA ARG A 22 -14.89 -33.51 5.35
C ARG A 22 -15.61 -34.18 4.15
N LEU A 23 -14.95 -35.10 3.48
CA LEU A 23 -15.60 -36.01 2.55
C LEU A 23 -16.08 -37.24 3.34
N PHE A 24 -17.36 -37.46 3.24
CA PHE A 24 -18.14 -38.59 3.78
C PHE A 24 -18.62 -38.44 5.20
N TYR A 25 -19.71 -37.71 5.37
CA TYR A 25 -20.69 -38.06 6.40
C TYR A 25 -21.43 -39.30 5.93
N PHE A 26 -20.92 -40.48 6.28
CA PHE A 26 -21.78 -41.64 6.35
C PHE A 26 -22.72 -41.42 7.53
N LYS A 27 -24.00 -41.18 7.31
CA LYS A 27 -25.02 -41.39 8.32
C LYS A 27 -24.99 -42.88 8.62
N PRO A 28 -24.60 -43.33 9.82
CA PRO A 28 -24.84 -44.72 10.18
C PRO A 28 -26.36 -44.90 10.30
N SER A 29 -26.95 -45.66 9.40
CA SER A 29 -28.28 -46.16 9.61
C SER A 29 -28.20 -47.16 10.77
N TYR A 30 -28.47 -46.72 11.98
CA TYR A 30 -28.69 -47.65 13.08
C TYR A 30 -30.03 -48.33 12.81
N PRO A 31 -30.10 -49.69 12.83
CA PRO A 31 -31.38 -50.36 12.80
C PRO A 31 -32.16 -49.96 14.06
N SER A 32 -33.43 -49.68 13.89
CA SER A 32 -34.35 -49.40 14.99
C SER A 32 -34.31 -50.57 16.00
N LEU A 33 -33.61 -50.36 17.08
CA LEU A 33 -33.69 -51.26 18.24
C LEU A 33 -35.09 -51.10 18.85
N ASN A 34 -35.93 -52.14 18.69
CA ASN A 34 -37.16 -52.24 19.48
C ASN A 34 -36.78 -52.21 20.95
N LEU A 35 -37.08 -51.11 21.61
CA LEU A 35 -36.92 -50.98 23.05
C LEU A 35 -37.86 -51.97 23.77
N ILE A 36 -37.28 -52.99 24.34
CA ILE A 36 -37.95 -53.80 25.32
C ILE A 36 -38.19 -52.90 26.54
N GLU A 37 -39.46 -52.62 26.84
CA GLU A 37 -39.86 -51.90 28.05
C GLU A 37 -39.38 -52.68 29.27
N LYS A 38 -38.30 -52.27 29.91
CA LYS A 38 -37.96 -52.66 31.24
C LYS A 38 -38.52 -51.61 32.22
N SER A 39 -39.49 -51.98 32.98
CA SER A 39 -40.01 -51.21 34.10
C SER A 39 -38.92 -51.05 35.17
N GLY A 40 -38.22 -49.96 35.12
CA GLY A 40 -37.26 -49.50 36.12
C GLY A 40 -37.08 -47.99 35.98
N ASN A 41 -37.07 -47.27 37.08
CA ASN A 41 -36.91 -45.82 37.17
C ASN A 41 -35.86 -45.31 36.19
N CYS A 42 -36.29 -44.94 34.98
CA CYS A 42 -35.44 -44.30 34.02
C CYS A 42 -35.35 -42.83 34.45
N ALA A 43 -34.24 -42.44 35.00
CA ALA A 43 -33.98 -40.99 35.25
C ALA A 43 -34.16 -40.25 33.93
N MET A 44 -35.14 -39.37 33.84
CA MET A 44 -35.38 -38.57 32.64
C MET A 44 -34.17 -37.69 32.40
N GLN A 45 -33.62 -37.80 31.19
CA GLN A 45 -32.56 -36.92 30.77
C GLN A 45 -33.04 -35.46 30.78
N ALA A 46 -32.27 -34.60 31.40
CA ALA A 46 -32.66 -33.19 31.52
C ALA A 46 -32.86 -32.55 30.14
N ASN A 47 -33.96 -31.84 29.99
CA ASN A 47 -34.18 -31.01 28.78
C ASN A 47 -33.19 -29.85 28.79
N TRP A 48 -32.36 -29.80 27.77
CA TRP A 48 -31.37 -28.71 27.60
C TRP A 48 -31.77 -27.81 26.45
N THR A 49 -31.92 -26.52 26.73
CA THR A 49 -32.12 -25.48 25.74
C THR A 49 -31.01 -24.43 25.93
N PRO A 50 -30.28 -24.10 24.89
CA PRO A 50 -29.24 -23.07 25.02
C PRO A 50 -29.86 -21.71 25.33
N TYR A 51 -29.19 -20.93 26.14
CA TYR A 51 -29.56 -19.53 26.34
C TYR A 51 -29.28 -18.76 25.03
N LYS A 52 -30.33 -18.21 24.44
CA LYS A 52 -30.19 -17.45 23.18
C LYS A 52 -29.99 -15.98 23.50
N CYS A 53 -28.88 -15.43 23.08
CA CYS A 53 -28.68 -13.99 23.08
C CYS A 53 -29.53 -13.40 21.94
N ASN A 54 -30.35 -12.42 22.22
CA ASN A 54 -31.22 -11.77 21.22
C ASN A 54 -30.50 -10.66 20.45
N ASN A 55 -29.24 -10.34 20.82
CA ASN A 55 -28.48 -9.31 20.15
C ASN A 55 -27.75 -9.91 18.95
N ALA A 56 -28.02 -9.42 17.76
CA ALA A 56 -27.26 -9.76 16.58
C ALA A 56 -25.80 -9.29 16.78
N GLU A 57 -24.84 -10.15 16.45
CA GLU A 57 -23.43 -9.79 16.49
C GLU A 57 -23.19 -8.60 15.52
N PRO A 58 -22.39 -7.62 15.93
CA PRO A 58 -22.03 -6.52 15.02
C PRO A 58 -21.35 -7.09 13.77
N ARG A 59 -21.76 -6.59 12.61
CA ARG A 59 -21.20 -6.99 11.32
C ARG A 59 -20.20 -5.94 10.85
N LEU A 60 -19.20 -6.41 10.13
CA LEU A 60 -18.23 -5.51 9.48
C LEU A 60 -18.95 -4.65 8.44
N HIS A 61 -18.76 -3.35 8.50
CA HIS A 61 -19.12 -2.37 7.47
C HIS A 61 -17.84 -1.77 6.91
N LEU A 62 -17.78 -1.53 5.61
CA LEU A 62 -16.65 -0.85 4.96
C LEU A 62 -17.16 0.39 4.23
N LEU A 63 -16.41 1.47 4.32
CA LEU A 63 -16.69 2.70 3.57
C LEU A 63 -16.49 2.41 2.08
N ASN A 64 -17.58 2.44 1.32
CA ASN A 64 -17.58 2.16 -0.11
C ASN A 64 -17.59 3.48 -0.91
N SER A 65 -16.59 3.69 -1.76
CA SER A 65 -16.49 4.91 -2.56
C SER A 65 -17.59 5.04 -3.62
N LEU A 66 -18.22 3.93 -4.03
CA LEU A 66 -19.36 3.95 -4.96
C LEU A 66 -20.59 4.60 -4.32
N THR A 67 -20.94 4.21 -3.09
CA THR A 67 -22.11 4.72 -2.37
C THR A 67 -21.76 5.93 -1.51
N ARG A 68 -20.48 6.13 -1.17
CA ARG A 68 -19.95 7.14 -0.23
C ARG A 68 -20.47 6.95 1.20
N THR A 69 -20.90 5.72 1.53
CA THR A 69 -21.44 5.32 2.83
C THR A 69 -20.78 4.03 3.29
N LYS A 70 -20.90 3.72 4.60
CA LYS A 70 -20.44 2.47 5.17
C LYS A 70 -21.49 1.39 4.90
N GLU A 71 -21.13 0.38 4.13
CA GLU A 71 -22.01 -0.73 3.73
C GLU A 71 -21.62 -2.03 4.43
N PRO A 72 -22.61 -2.89 4.75
CA PRO A 72 -22.30 -4.21 5.31
C PRO A 72 -21.42 -5.01 4.36
N PHE A 73 -20.33 -5.57 4.87
CA PHE A 73 -19.38 -6.34 4.06
C PHE A 73 -19.75 -7.82 4.08
N GLU A 74 -20.12 -8.32 2.91
CA GLU A 74 -20.39 -9.75 2.68
C GLU A 74 -19.65 -10.19 1.40
N PRO A 75 -18.69 -11.13 1.50
CA PRO A 75 -17.99 -11.62 0.32
C PRO A 75 -18.93 -12.35 -0.66
N ILE A 76 -18.63 -12.29 -1.94
CA ILE A 76 -19.37 -12.93 -3.04
C ILE A 76 -19.39 -14.46 -2.84
N SER A 77 -18.28 -15.03 -2.34
CA SER A 77 -18.10 -16.49 -2.26
C SER A 77 -17.79 -16.96 -0.84
N GLY A 78 -18.79 -16.94 0.02
CA GLY A 78 -18.68 -17.46 1.39
C GLY A 78 -17.68 -16.68 2.23
N LYS A 79 -16.52 -17.28 2.56
CA LYS A 79 -15.45 -16.60 3.30
C LYS A 79 -14.32 -16.07 2.42
N GLN A 80 -14.31 -16.43 1.15
CA GLN A 80 -13.25 -15.99 0.22
C GLN A 80 -13.44 -14.53 -0.16
N VAL A 81 -12.41 -13.72 0.01
CA VAL A 81 -12.38 -12.30 -0.35
C VAL A 81 -11.33 -12.10 -1.44
N LYS A 82 -11.78 -11.70 -2.62
CA LYS A 82 -10.91 -11.30 -3.74
C LYS A 82 -10.63 -9.81 -3.59
N PHE A 83 -9.38 -9.46 -3.37
CA PHE A 83 -8.92 -8.10 -3.09
C PHE A 83 -7.86 -7.71 -4.13
N TYR A 84 -8.20 -6.82 -5.04
CA TYR A 84 -7.27 -6.28 -6.04
C TYR A 84 -6.85 -4.86 -5.65
N ILE A 85 -5.55 -4.58 -5.69
CA ILE A 85 -5.02 -3.24 -5.44
C ILE A 85 -4.18 -2.78 -6.63
N CYS A 86 -4.41 -1.55 -7.08
CA CYS A 86 -3.57 -0.92 -8.08
C CYS A 86 -2.18 -0.65 -7.50
N GLY A 87 -1.17 -1.26 -8.11
CA GLY A 87 0.22 -1.14 -7.72
C GLY A 87 0.89 0.11 -8.28
N PRO A 88 2.19 0.27 -8.03
CA PRO A 88 2.90 1.48 -8.47
C PRO A 88 3.29 1.43 -9.94
N THR A 89 3.37 2.62 -10.57
CA THR A 89 4.10 2.82 -11.82
C THR A 89 5.59 2.97 -11.46
N VAL A 90 6.41 2.04 -11.93
CA VAL A 90 7.80 1.87 -11.48
C VAL A 90 8.80 2.66 -12.35
N TYR A 91 8.70 4.00 -12.29
CA TYR A 91 9.60 4.92 -13.02
C TYR A 91 10.60 5.65 -12.11
N ASP A 92 10.38 5.63 -10.79
CA ASP A 92 11.21 6.37 -9.81
C ASP A 92 10.96 5.81 -8.40
N SER A 93 11.84 6.13 -7.43
CA SER A 93 11.76 5.67 -6.03
C SER A 93 10.39 5.97 -5.40
N ALA A 94 9.95 5.07 -4.52
CA ALA A 94 8.69 5.24 -3.82
C ALA A 94 8.82 6.28 -2.69
N HIS A 95 7.71 6.92 -2.35
CA HIS A 95 7.65 7.95 -1.31
C HIS A 95 6.59 7.62 -0.25
N MET A 96 6.57 8.38 0.82
CA MET A 96 5.66 8.15 1.96
C MET A 96 4.17 8.20 1.56
N GLY A 97 3.82 8.86 0.44
CA GLY A 97 2.47 8.79 -0.12
C GLY A 97 2.09 7.38 -0.57
N HIS A 98 3.03 6.67 -1.22
CA HIS A 98 2.85 5.24 -1.56
C HIS A 98 2.77 4.39 -0.27
N ALA A 99 3.68 4.63 0.69
CA ALA A 99 3.65 3.93 1.98
C ALA A 99 2.29 4.08 2.67
N ARG A 100 1.66 5.27 2.62
CA ARG A 100 0.33 5.52 3.18
C ARG A 100 -0.71 4.55 2.61
N ALA A 101 -0.76 4.41 1.29
CA ALA A 101 -1.75 3.55 0.63
C ALA A 101 -1.49 2.06 0.95
N TYR A 102 -0.26 1.58 0.71
CA TYR A 102 0.03 0.14 0.86
C TYR A 102 0.00 -0.31 2.32
N LEU A 103 0.46 0.51 3.28
CA LEU A 103 0.34 0.19 4.71
C LEU A 103 -1.12 0.19 5.17
N SER A 104 -1.94 1.14 4.68
CA SER A 104 -3.37 1.18 5.03
C SER A 104 -4.09 -0.08 4.55
N PHE A 105 -3.85 -0.50 3.31
CA PHE A 105 -4.50 -1.70 2.78
C PHE A 105 -3.89 -3.00 3.32
N ASP A 106 -2.62 -3.01 3.73
CA ASP A 106 -2.03 -4.10 4.50
C ASP A 106 -2.75 -4.27 5.85
N ILE A 107 -3.05 -3.17 6.54
CA ILE A 107 -3.82 -3.18 7.80
C ILE A 107 -5.23 -3.74 7.55
N VAL A 108 -5.93 -3.26 6.50
CA VAL A 108 -7.25 -3.76 6.12
C VAL A 108 -7.19 -5.27 5.83
N ARG A 109 -6.22 -5.71 5.00
CA ARG A 109 -6.00 -7.12 4.67
C ARG A 109 -5.80 -7.98 5.93
N ARG A 110 -4.91 -7.55 6.84
CA ARG A 110 -4.63 -8.27 8.09
C ARG A 110 -5.88 -8.38 8.97
N VAL A 111 -6.64 -7.30 9.11
CA VAL A 111 -7.88 -7.31 9.90
C VAL A 111 -8.91 -8.24 9.27
N LEU A 112 -9.09 -8.22 7.96
CA LEU A 112 -10.00 -9.14 7.28
C LEU A 112 -9.60 -10.61 7.50
N VAL A 113 -8.32 -10.94 7.36
CA VAL A 113 -7.81 -12.31 7.42
C VAL A 113 -7.62 -12.78 8.87
N ASP A 114 -6.86 -12.02 9.68
CA ASP A 114 -6.38 -12.46 11.00
C ASP A 114 -7.39 -12.18 12.13
N TYR A 115 -8.27 -11.17 11.96
CA TYR A 115 -9.29 -10.83 12.96
C TYR A 115 -10.67 -11.40 12.60
N PHE A 116 -11.17 -11.12 11.37
CA PHE A 116 -12.48 -11.58 10.91
C PHE A 116 -12.46 -12.99 10.31
N ASN A 117 -11.26 -13.56 10.11
CA ASN A 117 -11.08 -14.94 9.64
C ASN A 117 -11.67 -15.20 8.25
N TYR A 118 -11.50 -14.23 7.33
CA TYR A 118 -11.77 -14.41 5.91
C TYR A 118 -10.57 -15.07 5.19
N ASP A 119 -10.82 -15.75 4.09
CA ASP A 119 -9.79 -16.31 3.20
C ASP A 119 -9.47 -15.28 2.11
N GLY A 120 -8.43 -14.48 2.33
CA GLY A 120 -8.06 -13.40 1.41
C GLY A 120 -7.23 -13.89 0.23
N LEU A 121 -7.61 -13.52 -0.99
CA LEU A 121 -6.76 -13.57 -2.20
C LEU A 121 -6.39 -12.12 -2.52
N TYR A 122 -5.16 -11.71 -2.23
CA TYR A 122 -4.68 -10.33 -2.41
C TYR A 122 -3.83 -10.26 -3.68
N VAL A 123 -4.31 -9.54 -4.67
CA VAL A 123 -3.68 -9.38 -5.99
C VAL A 123 -3.20 -7.93 -6.13
N MET A 124 -1.95 -7.75 -6.55
CA MET A 124 -1.38 -6.44 -6.84
C MET A 124 -0.72 -6.47 -8.23
N ASN A 125 -0.89 -5.40 -8.99
CA ASN A 125 -0.15 -5.24 -10.24
C ASN A 125 1.10 -4.38 -10.06
N ILE A 126 1.99 -4.47 -11.03
CA ILE A 126 3.08 -3.51 -11.26
C ILE A 126 2.86 -2.94 -12.67
N THR A 127 2.74 -1.62 -12.77
CA THR A 127 2.71 -0.94 -14.05
C THR A 127 4.17 -0.73 -14.49
N ASP A 128 4.65 -1.66 -15.31
CA ASP A 128 6.02 -1.66 -15.84
C ASP A 128 6.09 -1.17 -17.30
N ILE A 129 4.95 -0.73 -17.86
CA ILE A 129 4.84 -0.08 -19.17
C ILE A 129 3.96 1.17 -18.98
N ASP A 130 4.52 2.37 -19.18
CA ASP A 130 3.79 3.64 -19.01
C ASP A 130 4.60 4.77 -19.65
N ASP A 131 3.96 5.86 -20.05
CA ASP A 131 4.59 7.04 -20.65
C ASP A 131 5.70 7.62 -19.75
N LYS A 132 5.50 7.61 -18.42
CA LYS A 132 6.49 8.10 -17.44
C LYS A 132 7.74 7.21 -17.41
N ILE A 133 7.55 5.88 -17.52
CA ILE A 133 8.66 4.92 -17.59
C ILE A 133 9.45 5.14 -18.89
N ILE A 134 8.75 5.25 -20.02
CA ILE A 134 9.35 5.44 -21.34
C ILE A 134 10.20 6.72 -21.34
N LYS A 135 9.59 7.83 -20.93
CA LYS A 135 10.26 9.13 -20.87
C LYS A 135 11.48 9.09 -19.95
N ARG A 136 11.32 8.58 -18.72
CA ARG A 136 12.40 8.53 -17.72
C ARG A 136 13.56 7.62 -18.17
N ALA A 137 13.25 6.50 -18.82
CA ALA A 137 14.24 5.57 -19.35
C ALA A 137 15.05 6.20 -20.48
N ARG A 138 14.37 6.87 -21.45
CA ARG A 138 15.02 7.61 -22.53
C ARG A 138 15.90 8.72 -21.96
N GLN A 139 15.35 9.54 -21.07
CA GLN A 139 16.07 10.62 -20.40
C GLN A 139 17.37 10.14 -19.75
N LYS A 140 17.27 9.06 -18.99
CA LYS A 140 18.43 8.48 -18.31
C LYS A 140 19.46 7.95 -19.32
N TYR A 141 19.00 7.17 -20.30
CA TYR A 141 19.87 6.58 -21.32
C TYR A 141 20.62 7.64 -22.14
N LEU A 142 19.90 8.66 -22.61
CA LEU A 142 20.47 9.74 -23.40
C LEU A 142 21.43 10.60 -22.57
N PHE A 143 21.08 10.86 -21.31
CA PHE A 143 21.96 11.61 -20.40
C PHE A 143 23.26 10.85 -20.09
N ASP A 144 23.15 9.55 -19.79
CA ASP A 144 24.33 8.71 -19.50
C ASP A 144 25.26 8.64 -20.74
N ASN A 145 24.70 8.51 -21.94
CA ASN A 145 25.46 8.54 -23.20
C ASN A 145 26.13 9.91 -23.41
N TYR A 146 25.36 11.00 -23.26
CA TYR A 146 25.88 12.36 -23.41
C TYR A 146 27.02 12.64 -22.43
N LEU A 147 26.90 12.20 -21.18
CA LEU A 147 27.93 12.37 -20.17
C LEU A 147 29.23 11.62 -20.55
N ASN A 148 29.13 10.46 -21.19
CA ASN A 148 30.27 9.65 -21.65
C ASN A 148 30.93 10.25 -22.91
N GLU A 149 30.13 10.86 -23.80
CA GLU A 149 30.62 11.43 -25.05
C GLU A 149 31.29 12.81 -24.87
N VAL A 150 30.96 13.52 -23.80
CA VAL A 150 31.54 14.81 -23.49
C VAL A 150 33.02 14.63 -23.15
N SER A 151 33.88 14.86 -24.12
CA SER A 151 35.34 14.74 -24.01
C SER A 151 36.07 16.08 -23.89
N THR A 152 35.42 17.17 -24.24
CA THR A 152 36.00 18.53 -24.20
C THR A 152 34.96 19.56 -23.84
N SER A 153 35.40 20.69 -23.29
CA SER A 153 34.51 21.81 -22.95
C SER A 153 34.05 22.62 -24.18
N ASN A 154 34.72 22.44 -25.32
CA ASN A 154 34.40 23.18 -26.55
C ASN A 154 33.10 22.66 -27.18
N GLY A 155 32.12 23.52 -27.33
CA GLY A 155 30.82 23.21 -27.92
C GLY A 155 29.72 22.90 -26.91
N VAL A 156 30.06 22.39 -25.71
CA VAL A 156 29.07 22.06 -24.68
C VAL A 156 28.28 23.29 -24.22
N GLY A 157 28.95 24.43 -24.08
CA GLY A 157 28.30 25.68 -23.67
C GLY A 157 27.13 26.09 -24.56
N ASN A 158 27.24 25.93 -25.88
CA ASN A 158 26.15 26.25 -26.81
C ASN A 158 24.97 25.27 -26.65
N GLN A 159 25.25 23.98 -26.52
CA GLN A 159 24.21 22.95 -26.28
C GLN A 159 23.46 23.19 -24.97
N LEU A 160 24.17 23.61 -23.91
CA LEU A 160 23.56 23.94 -22.63
C LEU A 160 22.68 25.20 -22.71
N LYS A 161 23.04 26.18 -23.53
CA LYS A 161 22.19 27.35 -23.79
C LYS A 161 20.91 26.94 -24.55
N GLU A 162 21.03 26.07 -25.54
CA GLU A 162 19.88 25.53 -26.27
C GLU A 162 18.93 24.76 -25.30
N ALA A 163 19.49 23.97 -24.37
CA ALA A 163 18.72 23.25 -23.36
C ALA A 163 17.98 24.25 -22.44
N LEU A 164 18.63 25.31 -22.01
CA LEU A 164 18.02 26.35 -21.17
C LEU A 164 16.88 27.08 -21.92
N ASP A 165 17.11 27.45 -23.19
CA ASP A 165 16.09 28.14 -24.00
C ASP A 165 14.87 27.22 -24.26
N TYR A 166 15.10 25.94 -24.57
CA TYR A 166 14.03 24.93 -24.66
C TYR A 166 13.22 24.90 -23.38
N PHE A 167 13.89 24.85 -22.22
CA PHE A 167 13.22 24.75 -20.92
C PHE A 167 12.41 26.01 -20.59
N LYS A 168 12.89 27.22 -20.99
CA LYS A 168 12.14 28.48 -20.84
C LYS A 168 10.84 28.46 -21.66
N ILE A 169 10.88 27.90 -22.88
CA ILE A 169 9.69 27.74 -23.73
C ILE A 169 8.70 26.81 -23.04
N LYS A 170 9.18 25.71 -22.46
CA LYS A 170 8.36 24.78 -21.70
C LYS A 170 7.67 25.47 -20.52
N ILE A 171 8.39 26.31 -19.76
CA ILE A 171 7.86 27.11 -18.64
C ILE A 171 6.72 28.02 -19.12
N SER A 172 6.89 28.68 -20.28
CA SER A 172 5.86 29.60 -20.79
C SER A 172 4.54 28.88 -21.11
N ASN A 173 4.62 27.60 -21.50
CA ASN A 173 3.48 26.78 -21.89
C ASN A 173 2.85 26.01 -20.71
N GLU A 174 3.49 26.02 -19.50
CA GLU A 174 2.96 25.31 -18.34
C GLU A 174 1.79 26.08 -17.73
N LEU A 175 0.67 25.38 -17.54
CA LEU A 175 -0.57 25.93 -16.98
C LEU A 175 -0.67 25.79 -15.46
N ASP A 176 -0.04 24.75 -14.90
CA ASP A 176 -0.04 24.49 -13.45
C ASP A 176 0.92 25.48 -12.77
N VAL A 177 0.39 26.32 -11.90
CA VAL A 177 1.14 27.39 -11.21
C VAL A 177 2.29 26.83 -10.35
N ASP A 178 2.06 25.74 -9.65
CA ASP A 178 3.06 25.13 -8.76
C ASP A 178 4.21 24.52 -9.59
N LYS A 179 3.89 23.82 -10.67
CA LYS A 179 4.88 23.27 -11.60
C LYS A 179 5.66 24.40 -12.28
N LYS A 180 4.97 25.45 -12.70
CA LYS A 180 5.59 26.62 -13.35
C LYS A 180 6.62 27.28 -12.42
N ASN A 181 6.26 27.49 -11.16
CA ASN A 181 7.15 28.05 -10.14
C ASN A 181 8.38 27.15 -9.93
N MET A 182 8.17 25.84 -9.81
CA MET A 182 9.25 24.87 -9.66
C MET A 182 10.20 24.88 -10.87
N TYR A 183 9.66 24.87 -12.10
CA TYR A 183 10.45 24.91 -13.32
C TYR A 183 11.23 26.22 -13.45
N THR A 184 10.63 27.34 -13.04
CA THR A 184 11.31 28.65 -13.03
C THR A 184 12.54 28.62 -12.12
N ASN A 185 12.38 28.10 -10.89
CA ASN A 185 13.49 27.96 -9.95
C ASN A 185 14.61 27.06 -10.51
N MET A 186 14.25 25.99 -11.21
CA MET A 186 15.22 25.09 -11.85
C MET A 186 15.98 25.80 -12.99
N ALA A 187 15.28 26.58 -13.82
CA ALA A 187 15.87 27.33 -14.91
C ALA A 187 16.82 28.41 -14.39
N ASP A 188 16.43 29.15 -13.34
CA ASP A 188 17.25 30.22 -12.73
C ASP A 188 18.52 29.63 -12.10
N LYS A 189 18.40 28.50 -11.42
CA LYS A 189 19.57 27.78 -10.89
C LYS A 189 20.50 27.35 -12.01
N PHE A 190 19.96 26.73 -13.07
CA PHE A 190 20.75 26.27 -14.21
C PHE A 190 21.44 27.46 -14.91
N ALA A 191 20.76 28.60 -15.11
CA ALA A 191 21.32 29.80 -15.69
C ALA A 191 22.50 30.34 -14.85
N THR A 192 22.37 30.33 -13.53
CA THR A 192 23.42 30.74 -12.58
C THR A 192 24.64 29.80 -12.64
N ASP A 193 24.38 28.49 -12.60
CA ASP A 193 25.42 27.43 -12.69
C ASP A 193 26.16 27.56 -14.03
N LEU A 194 25.45 27.80 -15.15
CA LEU A 194 26.01 27.97 -16.50
C LEU A 194 26.90 29.21 -16.58
N ALA A 195 26.46 30.35 -16.05
CA ALA A 195 27.26 31.61 -16.03
C ALA A 195 28.54 31.42 -15.19
N THR A 196 28.43 30.71 -14.05
CA THR A 196 29.59 30.36 -13.21
C THR A 196 30.57 29.48 -13.96
N PHE A 197 30.07 28.50 -14.69
CA PHE A 197 30.86 27.57 -15.50
C PHE A 197 31.60 28.37 -16.62
N GLU A 198 30.92 29.25 -17.33
CA GLU A 198 31.53 30.06 -18.41
C GLU A 198 32.67 30.91 -17.86
N THR A 199 32.49 31.54 -16.70
CA THR A 199 33.51 32.38 -16.05
C THR A 199 34.75 31.55 -15.67
N LYS A 200 34.55 30.37 -15.09
CA LYS A 200 35.64 29.46 -14.64
C LYS A 200 36.35 28.81 -15.85
N SER A 201 35.60 28.40 -16.88
CA SER A 201 36.17 27.75 -18.07
C SER A 201 37.11 28.67 -18.85
N LEU A 202 36.83 29.99 -18.91
CA LEU A 202 37.69 30.99 -19.51
C LEU A 202 39.04 31.06 -18.77
N GLY A 203 39.05 30.96 -17.45
CA GLY A 203 40.25 30.93 -16.63
C GLY A 203 41.13 29.67 -16.87
N ILE A 204 40.49 28.50 -16.92
CA ILE A 204 41.17 27.21 -17.09
C ILE A 204 41.70 27.02 -18.52
N SER A 205 40.96 27.48 -19.53
CA SER A 205 41.43 27.41 -20.94
C SER A 205 42.78 28.10 -21.13
N ASN A 206 43.03 29.16 -20.38
CA ASN A 206 44.30 29.88 -20.37
C ASN A 206 45.41 29.10 -19.64
N ALA A 207 45.04 28.15 -18.73
CA ALA A 207 46.02 27.36 -17.96
C ALA A 207 46.31 25.97 -18.57
N GLY A 208 45.55 25.52 -19.58
CA GLY A 208 45.77 24.27 -20.30
C GLY A 208 45.41 22.99 -19.54
N ASN A 209 44.62 23.06 -18.46
CA ASN A 209 44.27 21.92 -17.64
C ASN A 209 42.93 21.28 -18.10
N ILE A 210 43.04 20.29 -19.00
CA ILE A 210 41.89 19.61 -19.62
C ILE A 210 41.07 18.83 -18.58
N GLU A 211 41.76 18.19 -17.63
CA GLU A 211 41.12 17.32 -16.62
C GLU A 211 40.21 18.12 -15.67
N GLU A 212 40.66 19.27 -15.22
CA GLU A 212 39.90 20.20 -14.39
C GLU A 212 38.69 20.77 -15.14
N SER A 213 38.89 21.12 -16.44
CA SER A 213 37.80 21.57 -17.32
C SER A 213 36.70 20.51 -17.48
N LEU A 214 37.08 19.24 -17.69
CA LEU A 214 36.14 18.12 -17.81
C LEU A 214 35.39 17.89 -16.50
N GLY A 215 36.09 18.02 -15.36
CA GLY A 215 35.48 17.95 -14.03
C GLY A 215 34.36 18.98 -13.82
N LEU A 216 34.61 20.22 -14.22
CA LEU A 216 33.60 21.30 -14.12
C LEU A 216 32.38 21.04 -15.03
N VAL A 217 32.62 20.54 -16.27
CA VAL A 217 31.53 20.16 -17.18
C VAL A 217 30.66 19.10 -16.54
N LYS A 218 31.25 18.02 -16.03
CA LYS A 218 30.52 16.91 -15.39
C LYS A 218 29.71 17.41 -14.19
N GLN A 219 30.30 18.27 -13.36
CA GLN A 219 29.59 18.85 -12.20
C GLN A 219 28.37 19.68 -12.64
N LEU A 220 28.52 20.51 -13.69
CA LEU A 220 27.42 21.30 -14.22
C LEU A 220 26.31 20.40 -14.80
N LEU A 221 26.69 19.38 -15.57
CA LEU A 221 25.73 18.42 -16.15
C LEU A 221 24.92 17.72 -15.06
N GLU A 222 25.58 17.23 -13.99
CA GLU A 222 24.91 16.56 -12.88
C GLU A 222 23.98 17.51 -12.08
N SER A 223 24.41 18.77 -11.84
CA SER A 223 23.59 19.75 -11.10
C SER A 223 22.34 20.16 -11.89
N SER A 224 22.38 20.06 -13.22
CA SER A 224 21.32 20.48 -14.13
C SER A 224 20.68 19.31 -14.91
N LYS A 225 20.89 18.10 -14.40
CA LYS A 225 20.52 16.83 -15.03
C LYS A 225 19.07 16.80 -15.55
N ASP A 226 18.11 17.27 -14.75
CA ASP A 226 16.69 17.19 -15.13
C ASP A 226 16.36 18.06 -16.35
N VAL A 227 16.94 19.27 -16.44
CA VAL A 227 16.74 20.19 -17.57
C VAL A 227 17.38 19.61 -18.84
N ILE A 228 18.63 19.13 -18.71
CA ILE A 228 19.39 18.57 -19.83
C ILE A 228 18.74 17.28 -20.35
N SER A 229 18.32 16.39 -19.42
CA SER A 229 17.65 15.13 -19.79
C SER A 229 16.33 15.38 -20.54
N ASP A 230 15.58 16.39 -20.14
CA ASP A 230 14.31 16.75 -20.79
C ASP A 230 14.57 17.29 -22.22
N TRP A 231 15.60 18.13 -22.39
CA TRP A 231 16.03 18.61 -23.69
C TRP A 231 16.53 17.49 -24.60
N LEU A 232 17.38 16.59 -24.08
CA LEU A 232 17.88 15.43 -24.83
C LEU A 232 16.74 14.51 -25.27
N ASP A 233 15.75 14.27 -24.42
CA ASP A 233 14.57 13.47 -24.78
C ASP A 233 13.77 14.12 -25.91
N SER A 234 13.59 15.44 -25.86
CA SER A 234 12.83 16.17 -26.89
C SER A 234 13.54 16.17 -28.26
N THR A 235 14.87 16.20 -28.27
CA THR A 235 15.66 16.25 -29.50
C THR A 235 16.01 14.87 -30.04
N SER A 236 16.37 13.94 -29.18
CA SER A 236 16.94 12.63 -29.55
C SER A 236 16.18 11.42 -29.00
N GLY A 237 15.04 11.62 -28.32
CA GLY A 237 14.24 10.53 -27.75
C GLY A 237 13.80 9.50 -28.79
N HIS A 238 13.52 9.95 -30.01
CA HIS A 238 13.09 9.11 -31.13
C HIS A 238 14.20 8.16 -31.65
N THR A 239 15.45 8.36 -31.25
CA THR A 239 16.60 7.54 -31.71
C THR A 239 16.87 6.34 -30.80
N VAL A 240 16.15 6.19 -29.68
CA VAL A 240 16.39 5.13 -28.72
C VAL A 240 15.76 3.82 -29.23
N ASP A 241 16.59 2.93 -29.79
CA ASP A 241 16.15 1.66 -30.38
C ASP A 241 16.30 0.45 -29.42
N ASP A 242 17.02 0.60 -28.29
CA ASP A 242 17.19 -0.48 -27.30
C ASP A 242 15.98 -0.56 -26.36
N HIS A 243 15.03 -1.41 -26.68
CA HIS A 243 13.84 -1.66 -25.84
C HIS A 243 14.19 -2.19 -24.44
N GLY A 244 15.38 -2.79 -24.26
CA GLY A 244 15.87 -3.22 -22.96
C GLY A 244 16.06 -2.10 -21.94
N VAL A 245 16.21 -0.86 -22.42
CA VAL A 245 16.35 0.33 -21.55
C VAL A 245 15.13 0.51 -20.66
N PHE A 246 13.93 0.33 -21.24
CA PHE A 246 12.64 0.48 -20.52
C PHE A 246 12.48 -0.59 -19.45
N THR A 247 12.72 -1.84 -19.82
CA THR A 247 12.61 -3.00 -18.91
C THR A 247 13.61 -2.90 -17.75
N ARG A 248 14.87 -2.52 -18.03
CA ARG A 248 15.89 -2.36 -16.99
C ARG A 248 15.52 -1.30 -15.96
N LEU A 249 14.96 -0.17 -16.41
CA LEU A 249 14.50 0.88 -15.48
C LEU A 249 13.33 0.39 -14.62
N ALA A 250 12.32 -0.19 -15.25
CA ALA A 250 11.13 -0.69 -14.55
C ALA A 250 11.51 -1.74 -13.50
N ARG A 251 12.32 -2.74 -13.88
CA ARG A 251 12.77 -3.81 -12.95
C ARG A 251 13.60 -3.27 -11.78
N LYS A 252 14.41 -2.23 -12.02
CA LYS A 252 15.18 -1.57 -10.93
C LYS A 252 14.23 -1.01 -9.86
N TYR A 253 13.25 -0.20 -10.27
CA TYR A 253 12.34 0.48 -9.34
C TYR A 253 11.28 -0.48 -8.76
N GLU A 254 10.89 -1.52 -9.48
CA GLU A 254 10.08 -2.62 -8.95
C GLU A 254 10.79 -3.31 -7.77
N ASN A 255 12.04 -3.71 -7.96
CA ASN A 255 12.82 -4.36 -6.90
C ASN A 255 12.98 -3.43 -5.69
N GLU A 256 13.28 -2.15 -5.94
CA GLU A 256 13.39 -1.13 -4.89
C GLU A 256 12.08 -1.02 -4.10
N PHE A 257 10.95 -0.91 -4.79
CA PHE A 257 9.62 -0.83 -4.18
C PHE A 257 9.30 -2.07 -3.32
N LEU A 258 9.55 -3.27 -3.84
CA LEU A 258 9.26 -4.52 -3.10
C LEU A 258 10.13 -4.62 -1.84
N GLN A 259 11.41 -4.22 -1.91
CA GLN A 259 12.31 -4.15 -0.75
C GLN A 259 11.81 -3.13 0.29
N GLU A 260 11.36 -1.96 -0.15
CA GLU A 260 10.80 -0.93 0.73
C GLU A 260 9.52 -1.41 1.41
N MET A 261 8.61 -2.08 0.68
CA MET A 261 7.38 -2.66 1.26
C MET A 261 7.73 -3.73 2.32
N SER A 262 8.69 -4.60 2.02
CA SER A 262 9.19 -5.59 2.98
C SER A 262 9.78 -4.91 4.23
N SER A 263 10.57 -3.85 4.04
CA SER A 263 11.17 -3.06 5.14
C SER A 263 10.11 -2.40 6.03
N LEU A 264 8.95 -2.07 5.47
CA LEU A 264 7.79 -1.51 6.19
C LEU A 264 6.89 -2.60 6.82
N ASN A 265 7.28 -3.87 6.73
CA ASN A 265 6.48 -5.02 7.19
C ASN A 265 5.11 -5.13 6.48
N VAL A 266 5.03 -4.71 5.22
CA VAL A 266 3.86 -4.93 4.36
C VAL A 266 3.91 -6.38 3.85
N LEU A 267 2.81 -7.10 3.92
CA LEU A 267 2.72 -8.50 3.44
C LEU A 267 2.86 -8.55 1.92
N GLU A 268 3.62 -9.52 1.43
CA GLU A 268 3.70 -9.78 -0.01
C GLU A 268 2.30 -10.10 -0.57
N PRO A 269 1.99 -9.66 -1.80
CA PRO A 269 0.74 -10.08 -2.42
C PRO A 269 0.74 -11.58 -2.71
N ASP A 270 -0.43 -12.20 -2.70
CA ASP A 270 -0.59 -13.62 -3.06
C ASP A 270 -0.32 -13.82 -4.56
N VAL A 271 -0.70 -12.82 -5.39
CA VAL A 271 -0.39 -12.77 -6.81
C VAL A 271 0.11 -11.37 -7.17
N LEU A 272 1.27 -11.32 -7.83
CA LEU A 272 1.85 -10.10 -8.39
C LEU A 272 1.81 -10.21 -9.92
N THR A 273 1.11 -9.28 -10.58
CA THR A 273 1.00 -9.22 -12.04
C THR A 273 1.83 -8.06 -12.59
N ARG A 274 2.29 -8.17 -13.83
CA ARG A 274 3.02 -7.10 -14.54
C ARG A 274 2.41 -6.89 -15.92
N VAL A 275 2.23 -5.66 -16.31
CA VAL A 275 1.62 -5.30 -17.60
C VAL A 275 2.32 -6.01 -18.76
N SER A 276 3.67 -6.03 -18.76
CA SER A 276 4.48 -6.66 -19.80
C SER A 276 4.22 -8.17 -19.97
N GLU A 277 3.68 -8.83 -18.94
CA GLU A 277 3.39 -10.26 -18.94
C GLU A 277 1.96 -10.57 -19.44
N TYR A 278 1.08 -9.56 -19.57
CA TYR A 278 -0.35 -9.71 -19.88
C TYR A 278 -0.75 -9.07 -21.22
N ILE A 279 0.21 -8.81 -22.12
CA ILE A 279 -0.07 -8.15 -23.41
C ILE A 279 -1.10 -8.91 -24.25
N PRO A 280 -1.01 -10.26 -24.41
CA PRO A 280 -2.03 -11.00 -25.17
C PRO A 280 -3.43 -10.85 -24.57
N GLU A 281 -3.55 -10.98 -23.25
CA GLU A 281 -4.82 -10.82 -22.52
C GLU A 281 -5.42 -9.42 -22.70
N ILE A 282 -4.56 -8.40 -22.69
CA ILE A 282 -4.98 -7.00 -22.92
C ILE A 282 -5.51 -6.82 -24.34
N ILE A 283 -4.82 -7.38 -25.35
CA ILE A 283 -5.24 -7.31 -26.77
C ILE A 283 -6.62 -8.00 -26.93
N ASP A 284 -6.78 -9.19 -26.38
CA ASP A 284 -8.05 -9.92 -26.42
C ASP A 284 -9.17 -9.15 -25.71
N TYR A 285 -8.83 -8.49 -24.58
CA TYR A 285 -9.77 -7.68 -23.81
C TYR A 285 -10.25 -6.47 -24.62
N VAL A 286 -9.32 -5.75 -25.27
CA VAL A 286 -9.64 -4.60 -26.12
C VAL A 286 -10.50 -5.04 -27.32
N ASN A 287 -10.15 -6.17 -27.97
CA ASN A 287 -10.95 -6.74 -29.06
C ASN A 287 -12.41 -6.97 -28.62
N LYS A 288 -12.59 -7.53 -27.43
CA LYS A 288 -13.93 -7.80 -26.89
C LYS A 288 -14.74 -6.51 -26.67
N ILE A 289 -14.11 -5.46 -26.18
CA ILE A 289 -14.77 -4.14 -26.01
C ILE A 289 -15.18 -3.56 -27.38
N ILE A 290 -14.34 -3.73 -28.43
CA ILE A 290 -14.66 -3.34 -29.82
C ILE A 290 -15.87 -4.14 -30.32
N GLU A 291 -15.85 -5.46 -30.16
CA GLU A 291 -16.97 -6.35 -30.57
C GLU A 291 -18.29 -5.96 -29.92
N ASN A 292 -18.23 -5.53 -28.64
CA ASN A 292 -19.41 -5.11 -27.89
C ASN A 292 -19.89 -3.68 -28.28
N GLY A 293 -19.14 -2.97 -29.16
CA GLY A 293 -19.52 -1.66 -29.69
C GLY A 293 -19.12 -0.46 -28.85
N TYR A 294 -18.25 -0.65 -27.84
CA TYR A 294 -17.86 0.42 -26.91
C TYR A 294 -16.44 0.96 -27.15
N ALA A 295 -15.79 0.57 -28.27
CA ALA A 295 -14.49 1.11 -28.66
C ALA A 295 -14.37 1.22 -30.17
N TYR A 296 -13.46 2.07 -30.64
CA TYR A 296 -13.19 2.32 -32.07
C TYR A 296 -11.70 2.50 -32.31
N VAL A 297 -11.28 2.15 -33.54
CA VAL A 297 -9.90 2.26 -34.00
C VAL A 297 -9.72 3.61 -34.70
N LEU A 298 -8.61 4.30 -34.40
CA LEU A 298 -8.26 5.59 -34.98
C LEU A 298 -6.73 5.69 -35.09
N ASP A 299 -6.20 5.73 -36.30
CA ASP A 299 -4.76 5.85 -36.62
C ASP A 299 -3.87 4.86 -35.84
N GLY A 300 -4.26 3.59 -35.80
CA GLY A 300 -3.49 2.54 -35.12
C GLY A 300 -3.65 2.51 -33.61
N SER A 301 -4.39 3.47 -33.05
CA SER A 301 -4.78 3.48 -31.63
C SER A 301 -6.22 3.02 -31.47
N VAL A 302 -6.59 2.51 -30.28
CA VAL A 302 -7.96 2.15 -29.95
C VAL A 302 -8.43 3.03 -28.78
N TYR A 303 -9.60 3.64 -28.95
CA TYR A 303 -10.20 4.52 -27.94
C TYR A 303 -11.52 3.95 -27.43
N PHE A 304 -11.75 4.06 -26.16
CA PHE A 304 -13.04 3.77 -25.51
C PHE A 304 -14.04 4.86 -25.88
N ASN A 305 -15.24 4.47 -26.33
CA ASN A 305 -16.31 5.38 -26.73
C ASN A 305 -17.22 5.67 -25.52
N THR A 306 -16.88 6.69 -24.75
CA THR A 306 -17.62 7.08 -23.54
C THR A 306 -19.08 7.45 -23.82
N LYS A 307 -19.33 8.04 -25.00
CA LYS A 307 -20.68 8.42 -25.42
C LYS A 307 -21.55 7.20 -25.74
N ALA A 308 -21.04 6.24 -26.54
CA ALA A 308 -21.77 5.00 -26.84
C ALA A 308 -22.08 4.23 -25.55
N PHE A 309 -21.10 4.14 -24.64
CA PHE A 309 -21.25 3.48 -23.34
C PHE A 309 -22.34 4.13 -22.50
N SER A 310 -22.30 5.47 -22.34
CA SER A 310 -23.29 6.21 -21.54
C SER A 310 -24.70 6.24 -22.16
N CYS A 311 -24.82 6.04 -23.48
CA CYS A 311 -26.11 5.97 -24.16
C CYS A 311 -26.76 4.59 -24.05
N SER A 312 -26.02 3.57 -23.62
CA SER A 312 -26.55 2.23 -23.38
C SER A 312 -27.47 2.26 -22.15
N PRO A 313 -28.61 1.55 -22.16
CA PRO A 313 -29.54 1.58 -21.02
C PRO A 313 -28.97 0.97 -19.73
N ASN A 314 -27.95 0.13 -19.84
CA ASN A 314 -27.38 -0.61 -18.71
C ASN A 314 -26.12 0.05 -18.11
N HIS A 315 -25.57 1.09 -18.77
CA HIS A 315 -24.27 1.62 -18.41
C HIS A 315 -24.30 3.12 -18.11
N ASN A 316 -23.46 3.54 -17.17
CA ASN A 316 -23.22 4.95 -16.85
C ASN A 316 -21.73 5.18 -16.64
N TYR A 317 -21.18 6.17 -17.30
CA TYR A 317 -19.76 6.54 -17.14
C TYR A 317 -19.58 7.43 -15.89
N ALA A 318 -18.42 7.32 -15.25
CA ALA A 318 -17.99 8.09 -14.07
C ALA A 318 -18.88 7.83 -12.84
N LYS A 319 -19.01 6.58 -12.44
CA LYS A 319 -19.83 6.15 -11.28
C LYS A 319 -19.24 6.60 -9.93
N LEU A 320 -17.90 6.64 -9.82
CA LEU A 320 -17.20 7.02 -8.58
C LEU A 320 -17.17 8.53 -8.37
N LEU A 321 -16.96 9.30 -9.46
CA LEU A 321 -16.85 10.76 -9.36
C LEU A 321 -17.63 11.48 -10.47
N PRO A 322 -18.98 11.38 -10.46
CA PRO A 322 -19.81 12.01 -11.51
C PRO A 322 -19.64 13.53 -11.59
N GLU A 323 -19.21 14.17 -10.51
CA GLU A 323 -18.95 15.62 -10.48
C GLU A 323 -17.76 15.99 -11.39
N ALA A 324 -16.71 15.16 -11.42
CA ALA A 324 -15.53 15.41 -12.26
C ALA A 324 -15.89 15.36 -13.75
N TYR A 325 -16.87 14.55 -14.13
CA TYR A 325 -17.31 14.41 -15.52
C TYR A 325 -18.20 15.58 -16.00
N LYS A 326 -18.76 16.36 -15.08
CA LYS A 326 -19.61 17.52 -15.40
C LYS A 326 -18.84 18.84 -15.48
N ASP A 327 -17.64 18.90 -14.93
CA ASP A 327 -16.78 20.10 -14.90
C ASP A 327 -15.76 20.02 -16.02
N GLU A 328 -15.90 20.84 -17.06
CA GLU A 328 -15.02 20.85 -18.25
C GLU A 328 -13.55 21.10 -17.89
N GLY A 329 -13.26 21.96 -16.92
CA GLY A 329 -11.90 22.22 -16.46
C GLY A 329 -11.29 21.03 -15.72
N CYS A 330 -12.10 20.37 -14.91
CA CYS A 330 -11.72 19.15 -14.22
C CYS A 330 -11.45 18.00 -15.22
N ILE A 331 -12.32 17.84 -16.22
CA ILE A 331 -12.16 16.86 -17.30
C ILE A 331 -10.82 17.06 -18.01
N GLU A 332 -10.53 18.29 -18.44
CA GLU A 332 -9.30 18.58 -19.21
C GLU A 332 -8.02 18.24 -18.42
N LYS A 333 -8.01 18.57 -17.14
CA LYS A 333 -6.89 18.23 -16.24
C LYS A 333 -6.72 16.70 -16.12
N HIS A 334 -7.79 15.99 -15.80
CA HIS A 334 -7.74 14.54 -15.60
C HIS A 334 -7.48 13.76 -16.89
N LEU A 335 -7.97 14.24 -18.04
CA LEU A 335 -7.67 13.65 -19.33
C LEU A 335 -6.17 13.73 -19.64
N ARG A 336 -5.55 14.87 -19.37
CA ARG A 336 -4.09 15.02 -19.54
C ARG A 336 -3.31 14.05 -18.64
N GLU A 337 -3.76 13.87 -17.40
CA GLU A 337 -3.14 12.91 -16.46
C GLU A 337 -3.31 11.45 -16.93
N GLY A 338 -4.48 11.10 -17.45
CA GLY A 338 -4.81 9.75 -17.92
C GLY A 338 -4.20 9.39 -19.27
N GLU A 339 -4.10 10.37 -20.20
CA GLU A 339 -3.56 10.13 -21.55
C GLU A 339 -2.03 10.04 -21.59
N GLY A 340 -1.34 10.65 -20.61
CA GLY A 340 0.11 10.68 -20.54
C GLY A 340 0.75 11.80 -21.41
N GLU A 341 1.95 12.20 -21.03
CA GLU A 341 2.65 13.34 -21.64
C GLU A 341 3.07 13.09 -23.11
N LEU A 342 3.38 11.85 -23.46
CA LEU A 342 3.84 11.49 -24.82
C LEU A 342 2.70 11.55 -25.86
N SER A 343 1.46 11.38 -25.39
CA SER A 343 0.26 11.47 -26.25
C SER A 343 -0.13 12.91 -26.54
N VAL A 344 0.03 13.80 -25.55
CA VAL A 344 -0.42 15.21 -25.62
C VAL A 344 0.51 16.07 -26.50
N CYS A 345 1.81 15.79 -26.54
CA CYS A 345 2.80 16.64 -27.21
C CYS A 345 2.69 16.69 -28.75
N ASN A 346 1.86 15.87 -29.37
CA ASN A 346 1.85 15.73 -30.84
C ASN A 346 0.48 15.95 -31.50
N ASN A 347 -0.45 16.63 -30.82
CA ASN A 347 -1.77 16.97 -31.41
C ASN A 347 -1.71 18.10 -32.44
N ILE A 348 -0.64 18.13 -33.26
CA ILE A 348 -0.53 19.11 -34.37
C ILE A 348 -1.30 18.63 -35.62
N GLN A 349 -1.71 17.37 -35.65
CA GLN A 349 -2.56 16.86 -36.73
C GLN A 349 -3.94 16.51 -36.17
N ASN A 350 -4.95 17.12 -36.75
CA ASN A 350 -6.38 17.10 -36.44
C ASN A 350 -7.02 15.71 -36.43
N VAL A 351 -6.57 14.81 -35.57
CA VAL A 351 -7.27 13.53 -35.34
C VAL A 351 -8.31 13.80 -34.27
N GLU A 352 -9.54 14.04 -34.70
CA GLU A 352 -10.65 14.31 -33.77
C GLU A 352 -11.20 13.01 -33.20
N LYS A 353 -10.99 12.77 -31.89
CA LYS A 353 -11.74 11.76 -31.14
C LYS A 353 -13.24 12.03 -31.24
N ILE A 354 -14.07 10.99 -31.18
CA ILE A 354 -15.54 11.12 -31.19
C ILE A 354 -16.00 12.01 -30.01
N SER A 355 -15.34 11.88 -28.86
CA SER A 355 -15.55 12.72 -27.69
C SER A 355 -14.21 13.05 -27.04
N LYS A 356 -14.08 14.26 -26.49
CA LYS A 356 -12.90 14.66 -25.69
C LYS A 356 -12.66 13.74 -24.50
N CYS A 357 -13.72 13.15 -23.96
CA CYS A 357 -13.67 12.25 -22.80
C CYS A 357 -13.24 10.82 -23.16
N ASP A 358 -13.14 10.47 -24.44
CA ASP A 358 -12.69 9.15 -24.88
C ASP A 358 -11.22 8.95 -24.51
N PHE A 359 -10.88 7.80 -23.96
CA PHE A 359 -9.55 7.50 -23.45
C PHE A 359 -8.96 6.28 -24.17
N ALA A 360 -7.62 6.25 -24.24
CA ALA A 360 -6.92 5.20 -24.99
C ALA A 360 -6.96 3.84 -24.28
N LEU A 361 -7.38 2.80 -25.00
CA LEU A 361 -7.25 1.38 -24.61
C LEU A 361 -5.92 0.82 -25.13
N TRP A 362 -5.55 1.21 -26.37
CA TRP A 362 -4.30 0.83 -27.02
C TRP A 362 -3.73 2.05 -27.73
N LYS A 363 -2.45 2.33 -27.53
CA LYS A 363 -1.76 3.50 -28.11
C LYS A 363 -0.81 3.05 -29.19
N ALA A 364 -0.91 3.59 -30.39
CA ALA A 364 0.08 3.41 -31.46
C ALA A 364 1.44 3.91 -30.99
N SER A 365 2.47 3.09 -31.06
CA SER A 365 3.82 3.42 -30.64
C SER A 365 4.56 4.21 -31.71
N LYS A 366 5.31 5.21 -31.27
CA LYS A 366 6.16 6.04 -32.11
C LYS A 366 7.62 5.56 -32.06
N ASN A 367 8.47 6.08 -32.92
CA ASN A 367 9.91 5.80 -32.87
C ASN A 367 10.48 6.20 -31.50
N GLY A 368 11.29 5.34 -30.92
CA GLY A 368 11.83 5.54 -29.57
C GLY A 368 10.90 5.11 -28.44
N GLU A 369 9.82 4.39 -28.76
CA GLU A 369 8.88 3.83 -27.78
C GLU A 369 8.83 2.31 -27.90
N PRO A 370 8.61 1.58 -26.80
CA PRO A 370 8.40 0.13 -26.87
C PRO A 370 7.09 -0.17 -27.60
N PHE A 371 7.03 -1.32 -28.27
CA PHE A 371 5.82 -1.73 -28.99
C PHE A 371 5.63 -3.24 -28.97
N TRP A 372 4.38 -3.63 -29.12
CA TRP A 372 3.95 -5.00 -29.34
C TRP A 372 3.06 -5.03 -30.59
N GLU A 373 3.09 -6.15 -31.32
CA GLU A 373 2.23 -6.34 -32.48
C GLU A 373 0.78 -6.57 -32.01
N SER A 374 -0.15 -5.94 -32.68
CA SER A 374 -1.58 -6.07 -32.42
C SER A 374 -2.38 -6.04 -33.72
N PRO A 375 -3.68 -6.39 -33.72
CA PRO A 375 -4.52 -6.28 -34.92
C PRO A 375 -4.62 -4.85 -35.48
N TRP A 376 -4.33 -3.84 -34.66
CA TRP A 376 -4.41 -2.41 -35.01
C TRP A 376 -3.06 -1.83 -35.43
N GLY A 377 -1.99 -2.63 -35.34
CA GLY A 377 -0.62 -2.24 -35.63
C GLY A 377 0.28 -2.26 -34.38
N LYS A 378 1.49 -1.73 -34.54
CA LYS A 378 2.48 -1.63 -33.45
C LYS A 378 2.03 -0.63 -32.40
N GLY A 379 1.95 -1.06 -31.15
CA GLY A 379 1.46 -0.21 -30.07
C GLY A 379 1.74 -0.74 -28.69
N ARG A 380 1.15 -0.09 -27.69
CA ARG A 380 1.25 -0.46 -26.27
C ARG A 380 -0.08 -0.22 -25.56
N PRO A 381 -0.30 -0.85 -24.39
CA PRO A 381 -1.53 -0.62 -23.62
C PRO A 381 -1.71 0.85 -23.20
N GLY A 382 -2.97 1.27 -23.09
CA GLY A 382 -3.34 2.46 -22.33
C GLY A 382 -3.30 2.16 -20.83
N TRP A 383 -3.15 3.19 -20.00
CA TRP A 383 -2.93 3.01 -18.55
C TRP A 383 -4.05 2.24 -17.84
N HIS A 384 -5.31 2.44 -18.20
CA HIS A 384 -6.47 1.91 -17.45
C HIS A 384 -6.77 0.45 -17.77
N ILE A 385 -6.58 0.04 -19.04
CA ILE A 385 -6.90 -1.32 -19.49
C ILE A 385 -6.03 -2.40 -18.84
N GLU A 386 -4.84 -2.00 -18.40
CA GLU A 386 -3.88 -2.89 -17.74
C GLU A 386 -4.51 -3.57 -16.52
N CYS A 387 -5.02 -2.76 -15.60
CA CYS A 387 -5.64 -3.24 -14.36
C CYS A 387 -6.93 -4.01 -14.63
N SER A 388 -7.74 -3.56 -15.59
CA SER A 388 -8.97 -4.26 -16.00
C SER A 388 -8.68 -5.67 -16.49
N ALA A 389 -7.72 -5.82 -17.41
CA ALA A 389 -7.37 -7.13 -17.99
C ALA A 389 -6.70 -8.05 -16.95
N MET A 390 -5.74 -7.52 -16.17
CA MET A 390 -5.03 -8.29 -15.15
C MET A 390 -5.96 -8.75 -14.02
N SER A 391 -6.84 -7.87 -13.52
CA SER A 391 -7.81 -8.23 -12.47
C SER A 391 -8.79 -9.29 -12.97
N MET A 392 -9.29 -9.14 -14.19
CA MET A 392 -10.21 -10.11 -14.81
C MET A 392 -9.53 -11.49 -14.98
N SER A 393 -8.27 -11.51 -15.43
CA SER A 393 -7.52 -12.76 -15.68
C SER A 393 -7.28 -13.55 -14.38
N VAL A 394 -7.02 -12.85 -13.26
CA VAL A 394 -6.67 -13.50 -11.98
C VAL A 394 -7.92 -13.71 -11.10
N CYS A 395 -8.78 -12.70 -10.99
CA CYS A 395 -9.92 -12.71 -10.05
C CYS A 395 -11.23 -13.16 -10.72
N GLY A 396 -11.29 -13.14 -12.06
CA GLY A 396 -12.52 -13.43 -12.80
C GLY A 396 -13.44 -12.21 -12.88
N SER A 397 -14.68 -12.43 -13.32
CA SER A 397 -15.64 -11.38 -13.69
C SER A 397 -16.25 -10.60 -12.51
N LYS A 398 -16.03 -11.04 -11.28
CA LYS A 398 -16.56 -10.38 -10.07
C LYS A 398 -15.47 -10.26 -9.01
N LEU A 399 -15.43 -9.12 -8.35
CA LEU A 399 -14.41 -8.76 -7.38
C LEU A 399 -15.06 -8.22 -6.10
N ASP A 400 -14.59 -8.67 -4.94
CA ASP A 400 -15.12 -8.20 -3.65
C ASP A 400 -14.63 -6.78 -3.34
N ILE A 401 -13.30 -6.55 -3.43
CA ILE A 401 -12.68 -5.27 -3.08
C ILE A 401 -11.70 -4.85 -4.19
N HIS A 402 -11.86 -3.63 -4.68
CA HIS A 402 -10.86 -2.92 -5.50
C HIS A 402 -10.35 -1.70 -4.72
N ALA A 403 -9.03 -1.56 -4.60
CA ALA A 403 -8.44 -0.54 -3.74
C ALA A 403 -7.32 0.26 -4.42
N GLY A 404 -7.13 1.49 -3.96
CA GLY A 404 -6.04 2.34 -4.45
C GLY A 404 -5.98 3.68 -3.72
N GLY A 405 -5.09 4.55 -4.14
CA GLY A 405 -5.00 5.92 -3.65
C GLY A 405 -6.23 6.74 -4.05
N PHE A 406 -6.53 7.80 -3.31
CA PHE A 406 -7.66 8.70 -3.61
C PHE A 406 -7.59 9.27 -5.04
N ASP A 407 -6.38 9.53 -5.52
CA ASP A 407 -6.12 10.09 -6.85
C ASP A 407 -6.41 9.10 -8.00
N LEU A 408 -6.51 7.80 -7.71
CA LEU A 408 -6.91 6.80 -8.71
C LEU A 408 -8.43 6.74 -8.92
N LYS A 409 -9.21 7.32 -8.02
CA LYS A 409 -10.68 7.31 -8.07
C LYS A 409 -11.23 7.75 -9.43
N PHE A 410 -10.68 8.86 -9.94
CA PHE A 410 -10.96 9.37 -11.28
C PHE A 410 -9.65 9.95 -11.86
N PRO A 411 -9.28 9.62 -13.13
CA PRO A 411 -10.08 8.84 -14.08
C PRO A 411 -9.86 7.31 -14.01
N HIS A 412 -8.83 6.82 -13.28
CA HIS A 412 -8.32 5.44 -13.42
C HIS A 412 -9.40 4.39 -13.08
N HIS A 413 -9.91 4.35 -11.84
CA HIS A 413 -10.90 3.35 -11.41
C HIS A 413 -12.26 3.53 -12.10
N ASP A 414 -12.68 4.76 -12.41
CA ASP A 414 -13.89 4.97 -13.21
C ASP A 414 -13.75 4.41 -14.63
N ASN A 415 -12.57 4.55 -15.24
CA ASN A 415 -12.28 3.97 -16.56
C ASN A 415 -12.21 2.43 -16.50
N GLU A 416 -11.65 1.87 -15.41
CA GLU A 416 -11.67 0.41 -15.20
C GLU A 416 -13.11 -0.11 -15.07
N ILE A 417 -13.98 0.58 -14.33
CA ILE A 417 -15.41 0.21 -14.23
C ILE A 417 -16.03 0.17 -15.65
N ALA A 418 -15.82 1.23 -16.41
CA ALA A 418 -16.37 1.32 -17.77
C ALA A 418 -15.84 0.20 -18.67
N GLN A 419 -14.55 -0.10 -18.59
CA GLN A 419 -13.90 -1.17 -19.35
C GLN A 419 -14.44 -2.55 -18.98
N CYS A 420 -14.56 -2.84 -17.69
CA CYS A 420 -14.99 -4.17 -17.21
C CYS A 420 -16.49 -4.40 -17.48
N GLU A 421 -17.30 -3.36 -17.34
CA GLU A 421 -18.72 -3.42 -17.68
C GLU A 421 -18.92 -3.54 -19.20
N ALA A 422 -18.13 -2.81 -20.00
CA ALA A 422 -18.17 -2.91 -21.47
C ALA A 422 -17.71 -4.27 -21.97
N TYR A 423 -16.70 -4.88 -21.34
CA TYR A 423 -16.18 -6.22 -21.68
C TYR A 423 -17.22 -7.31 -21.41
N SER A 424 -17.83 -7.27 -20.22
CA SER A 424 -18.77 -8.31 -19.75
C SER A 424 -20.22 -8.02 -20.12
N ASP A 425 -20.51 -6.86 -20.67
CA ASP A 425 -21.85 -6.32 -20.93
C ASP A 425 -22.77 -6.46 -19.69
N CYS A 426 -22.23 -6.04 -18.53
CA CYS A 426 -22.92 -6.12 -17.24
C CYS A 426 -22.93 -4.75 -16.55
N ASP A 427 -23.80 -4.58 -15.56
CA ASP A 427 -23.97 -3.31 -14.83
C ASP A 427 -23.18 -3.25 -13.51
N HIS A 428 -22.45 -4.31 -13.18
CA HIS A 428 -21.77 -4.44 -11.89
C HIS A 428 -20.54 -5.34 -11.97
N TRP A 429 -19.41 -4.84 -11.49
CA TRP A 429 -18.11 -5.52 -11.48
C TRP A 429 -17.56 -5.72 -10.06
N VAL A 430 -17.44 -4.67 -9.27
CA VAL A 430 -16.80 -4.68 -7.95
C VAL A 430 -17.81 -4.30 -6.87
N ASN A 431 -17.85 -5.06 -5.77
CA ASN A 431 -18.73 -4.76 -4.63
C ASN A 431 -18.27 -3.52 -3.86
N PHE A 432 -16.95 -3.42 -3.56
CA PHE A 432 -16.41 -2.35 -2.72
C PHE A 432 -15.20 -1.68 -3.38
N PHE A 433 -15.28 -0.38 -3.61
CA PHE A 433 -14.12 0.44 -3.95
C PHE A 433 -13.61 1.15 -2.69
N LEU A 434 -12.36 0.85 -2.32
CA LEU A 434 -11.73 1.46 -1.14
C LEU A 434 -10.61 2.43 -1.59
N HIS A 435 -10.75 3.70 -1.22
CA HIS A 435 -9.75 4.72 -1.58
C HIS A 435 -9.09 5.29 -0.33
N CYS A 436 -7.78 5.08 -0.23
CA CYS A 436 -6.96 5.62 0.87
C CYS A 436 -6.82 7.14 0.74
N GLY A 437 -6.94 7.85 1.87
CA GLY A 437 -6.73 9.29 1.91
C GLY A 437 -5.30 9.71 1.60
N THR A 438 -5.11 10.93 1.10
CA THR A 438 -3.80 11.44 0.66
C THR A 438 -2.90 11.81 1.84
N LEU A 439 -1.60 11.62 1.66
CA LEU A 439 -0.58 12.12 2.57
C LEU A 439 -0.15 13.52 2.12
N ARG A 440 -0.14 14.46 3.06
CA ARG A 440 0.23 15.86 2.83
C ARG A 440 1.47 16.22 3.64
N ILE A 441 2.23 17.19 3.17
CA ILE A 441 3.33 17.84 3.90
C ILE A 441 3.04 19.33 3.92
N ALA A 442 2.93 19.92 5.12
CA ALA A 442 2.60 21.34 5.29
C ALA A 442 1.32 21.73 4.51
N GLY A 443 0.30 20.86 4.52
CA GLY A 443 -0.98 21.09 3.85
C GLY A 443 -1.00 20.81 2.34
N LEU A 444 0.16 20.61 1.69
CA LEU A 444 0.26 20.34 0.26
C LEU A 444 0.32 18.83 -0.02
N LYS A 445 -0.34 18.39 -1.09
CA LYS A 445 -0.26 16.98 -1.55
C LYS A 445 1.21 16.63 -1.85
N MET A 446 1.68 15.52 -1.28
CA MET A 446 3.01 14.98 -1.59
C MET A 446 3.01 14.39 -3.00
N SER A 447 3.92 14.87 -3.86
CA SER A 447 4.02 14.35 -5.22
C SER A 447 5.43 14.49 -5.80
N LYS A 448 5.81 13.56 -6.67
CA LYS A 448 7.09 13.57 -7.38
C LYS A 448 7.19 14.77 -8.33
N SER A 449 6.07 15.14 -8.97
CA SER A 449 6.02 16.25 -9.92
C SER A 449 6.30 17.61 -9.27
N LEU A 450 6.02 17.76 -7.96
CA LEU A 450 6.29 18.99 -7.20
C LEU A 450 7.62 18.93 -6.43
N LYS A 451 8.32 17.79 -6.46
CA LYS A 451 9.59 17.55 -5.73
C LYS A 451 9.50 17.87 -4.22
N ASN A 452 8.30 17.73 -3.63
CA ASN A 452 8.03 17.95 -2.20
C ASN A 452 7.78 16.64 -1.45
N PHE A 453 8.50 15.57 -1.81
CA PHE A 453 8.23 14.24 -1.27
C PHE A 453 9.40 13.76 -0.39
N ILE A 454 9.06 12.91 0.56
CA ILE A 454 10.00 12.18 1.42
C ILE A 454 10.00 10.73 0.94
N THR A 455 11.17 10.20 0.61
CA THR A 455 11.29 8.80 0.21
C THR A 455 11.05 7.87 1.41
N ILE A 456 10.66 6.64 1.14
CA ILE A 456 10.51 5.62 2.19
C ILE A 456 11.86 5.38 2.89
N LYS A 457 12.95 5.39 2.13
CA LYS A 457 14.33 5.25 2.66
C LYS A 457 14.67 6.36 3.65
N ASP A 458 14.36 7.62 3.31
CA ASP A 458 14.64 8.77 4.19
C ASP A 458 13.82 8.66 5.49
N ALA A 459 12.56 8.25 5.39
CA ALA A 459 11.70 8.08 6.56
C ALA A 459 12.24 6.94 7.46
N LEU A 460 12.70 5.84 6.88
CA LEU A 460 13.26 4.68 7.62
C LEU A 460 14.64 4.98 8.25
N GLN A 461 15.35 6.02 7.79
CA GLN A 461 16.56 6.48 8.47
C GLN A 461 16.26 7.19 9.80
N LYS A 462 15.09 7.83 9.92
CA LYS A 462 14.67 8.57 11.12
C LYS A 462 13.80 7.73 12.05
N TYR A 463 12.93 6.88 11.50
CA TYR A 463 11.87 6.18 12.23
C TYR A 463 11.84 4.70 11.86
N THR A 464 11.49 3.86 12.82
CA THR A 464 11.31 2.42 12.58
C THR A 464 10.02 2.15 11.77
N ALA A 465 9.96 1.00 11.10
CA ALA A 465 8.76 0.55 10.39
C ALA A 465 7.53 0.49 11.32
N ARG A 466 7.73 0.06 12.58
CA ARG A 466 6.67 0.02 13.60
C ARG A 466 6.14 1.43 13.89
N GLN A 467 7.03 2.42 14.05
CA GLN A 467 6.64 3.83 14.30
C GLN A 467 5.83 4.39 13.13
N LEU A 468 6.29 4.13 11.89
CA LEU A 468 5.56 4.58 10.69
C LEU A 468 4.19 3.89 10.59
N ARG A 469 4.09 2.60 10.97
CA ARG A 469 2.80 1.89 10.99
C ARG A 469 1.87 2.45 12.07
N ILE A 470 2.38 2.75 13.27
CA ILE A 470 1.59 3.37 14.36
C ILE A 470 1.05 4.74 13.90
N LEU A 471 1.85 5.53 13.17
CA LEU A 471 1.37 6.79 12.57
C LEU A 471 0.08 6.56 11.76
N PHE A 472 0.07 5.55 10.89
CA PHE A 472 -1.09 5.29 10.04
C PHE A 472 -2.26 4.66 10.82
N LEU A 473 -1.97 3.86 11.85
CA LEU A 473 -3.00 3.30 12.75
C LEU A 473 -3.69 4.39 13.59
N MET A 474 -3.03 5.50 13.88
CA MET A 474 -3.59 6.65 14.62
C MET A 474 -4.60 7.45 13.79
N HIS A 475 -4.74 7.14 12.51
CA HIS A 475 -5.61 7.88 11.59
C HIS A 475 -6.50 6.91 10.82
N ILE A 476 -7.72 7.34 10.51
CA ILE A 476 -8.64 6.54 9.68
C ILE A 476 -8.02 6.41 8.27
N TRP A 477 -8.03 5.21 7.71
CA TRP A 477 -7.36 4.92 6.44
C TRP A 477 -7.89 5.77 5.27
N SER A 478 -9.16 6.15 5.30
CA SER A 478 -9.82 6.95 4.24
C SER A 478 -9.53 8.45 4.36
N ASP A 479 -9.04 8.93 5.51
CA ASP A 479 -8.85 10.35 5.78
C ASP A 479 -7.48 10.85 5.30
N ASN A 480 -7.42 12.12 4.92
CA ASN A 480 -6.16 12.78 4.62
C ASN A 480 -5.32 12.91 5.89
N LEU A 481 -4.01 12.74 5.74
CA LEU A 481 -3.05 12.80 6.84
C LEU A 481 -1.97 13.84 6.53
N ASP A 482 -1.76 14.79 7.44
CA ASP A 482 -0.64 15.73 7.33
C ASP A 482 0.57 15.18 8.11
N TYR A 483 1.64 14.85 7.38
CA TYR A 483 2.88 14.30 7.93
C TYR A 483 3.74 15.48 8.45
N SER A 484 4.06 15.45 9.73
CA SER A 484 4.86 16.49 10.39
C SER A 484 5.65 15.89 11.56
N ASP A 485 6.64 16.61 12.03
CA ASP A 485 7.38 16.22 13.24
C ASP A 485 6.44 16.10 14.46
N ALA A 486 5.46 17.00 14.58
CA ALA A 486 4.46 16.94 15.65
C ALA A 486 3.63 15.65 15.64
N THR A 487 3.21 15.19 14.46
CA THR A 487 2.49 13.90 14.36
C THR A 487 3.40 12.73 14.74
N MET A 488 4.68 12.79 14.39
CA MET A 488 5.65 11.75 14.78
C MET A 488 5.96 11.78 16.29
N ASP A 489 5.99 12.94 16.92
CA ASP A 489 6.15 13.05 18.39
C ASP A 489 5.01 12.33 19.13
N HIS A 490 3.76 12.44 18.63
CA HIS A 490 2.63 11.70 19.19
C HIS A 490 2.84 10.18 19.08
N VAL A 491 3.39 9.72 17.96
CA VAL A 491 3.72 8.29 17.73
C VAL A 491 4.77 7.81 18.74
N LEU A 492 5.85 8.56 18.89
CA LEU A 492 6.96 8.23 19.82
C LEU A 492 6.45 8.16 21.27
N HIS A 493 5.61 9.12 21.65
CA HIS A 493 5.00 9.15 22.98
C HIS A 493 4.10 7.91 23.21
N PHE A 494 3.30 7.53 22.21
CA PHE A 494 2.44 6.34 22.28
C PHE A 494 3.27 5.04 22.39
N GLU A 495 4.33 4.93 21.59
CA GLU A 495 5.24 3.78 21.65
C GLU A 495 5.90 3.65 23.03
N LYS A 496 6.33 4.77 23.62
CA LYS A 496 6.91 4.80 24.96
C LYS A 496 5.91 4.29 26.00
N LEU A 497 4.67 4.79 25.97
CA LEU A 497 3.58 4.35 26.86
C LEU A 497 3.38 2.82 26.79
N PHE A 498 3.42 2.28 25.60
CA PHE A 498 3.34 0.85 25.32
C PHE A 498 4.48 0.07 25.98
N CYS A 499 5.70 0.50 25.75
CA CYS A 499 6.90 -0.17 26.27
C CYS A 499 6.90 -0.18 27.79
N GLU A 500 6.58 0.95 28.41
CA GLU A 500 6.50 1.07 29.88
C GLU A 500 5.43 0.14 30.46
N PHE A 501 4.26 0.05 29.81
CA PHE A 501 3.18 -0.85 30.24
C PHE A 501 3.64 -2.32 30.28
N PHE A 502 4.25 -2.82 29.20
CA PHE A 502 4.67 -4.21 29.13
C PHE A 502 5.85 -4.49 30.09
N LEU A 503 6.79 -3.57 30.24
CA LEU A 503 7.92 -3.71 31.16
C LEU A 503 7.45 -3.78 32.62
N ASN A 504 6.50 -2.93 32.99
CA ASN A 504 5.93 -2.92 34.35
C ASN A 504 5.23 -4.25 34.67
N ILE A 505 4.40 -4.74 33.73
CA ILE A 505 3.71 -6.04 33.92
C ILE A 505 4.75 -7.17 34.02
N LYS A 506 5.75 -7.18 33.16
CA LYS A 506 6.82 -8.18 33.15
C LYS A 506 7.54 -8.22 34.49
N ASP A 507 7.89 -7.05 35.03
CA ASP A 507 8.58 -6.93 36.33
C ASP A 507 7.72 -7.47 37.48
N ILE A 508 6.44 -7.10 37.53
CA ILE A 508 5.50 -7.55 38.57
C ILE A 508 5.35 -9.07 38.56
N ILE A 509 5.10 -9.64 37.37
CA ILE A 509 4.96 -11.09 37.22
C ILE A 509 6.23 -11.81 37.66
N ARG A 510 7.39 -11.31 37.23
CA ARG A 510 8.71 -11.89 37.57
C ARG A 510 8.96 -11.84 39.09
N LYS A 511 8.68 -10.71 39.76
CA LYS A 511 8.84 -10.56 41.21
C LYS A 511 7.94 -11.56 41.98
N GLN A 512 6.67 -11.67 41.60
CA GLN A 512 5.76 -12.60 42.25
C GLN A 512 6.19 -14.08 42.05
N MET A 513 6.68 -14.43 40.86
CA MET A 513 7.18 -15.78 40.60
C MET A 513 8.45 -16.11 41.39
N LYS A 514 9.35 -15.14 41.58
CA LYS A 514 10.55 -15.31 42.44
C LYS A 514 10.20 -15.49 43.90
N GLU A 515 9.28 -14.69 44.42
CA GLU A 515 8.87 -14.73 45.85
C GLU A 515 8.12 -15.97 46.23
N SER A 516 7.22 -16.46 45.37
CA SER A 516 6.35 -17.58 45.69
C SER A 516 6.98 -18.94 45.37
N GLY A 517 7.86 -19.01 44.41
CA GLY A 517 8.47 -20.28 43.96
C GLY A 517 7.48 -21.22 43.27
N GLU A 518 6.20 -20.90 43.22
CA GLU A 518 5.13 -21.76 42.67
C GLU A 518 4.26 -21.02 41.66
N ILE A 519 4.02 -21.65 40.53
CA ILE A 519 3.14 -21.17 39.44
C ILE A 519 1.71 -20.96 39.95
N ASN A 520 1.25 -21.75 40.90
CA ASN A 520 -0.11 -21.69 41.45
C ASN A 520 -0.46 -20.31 42.03
N GLU A 521 0.54 -19.58 42.55
CA GLU A 521 0.37 -18.21 43.08
C GLU A 521 -0.06 -17.21 42.02
N CYS A 522 0.20 -17.49 40.73
CA CYS A 522 -0.22 -16.63 39.61
C CYS A 522 -1.73 -16.78 39.29
N PHE A 523 -2.37 -17.86 39.76
CA PHE A 523 -3.77 -18.17 39.50
C PHE A 523 -4.65 -18.01 40.75
N LYS A 524 -4.46 -16.90 41.47
CA LYS A 524 -5.25 -16.60 42.68
C LYS A 524 -6.71 -16.33 42.32
N LYS A 525 -7.59 -16.64 43.31
CA LYS A 525 -9.00 -16.26 43.24
C LYS A 525 -9.14 -14.75 43.03
N PHE A 526 -9.98 -14.35 42.09
CA PHE A 526 -10.31 -12.94 41.85
C PHE A 526 -11.05 -12.36 43.07
N ASP A 527 -10.58 -11.24 43.59
CA ASP A 527 -11.33 -10.43 44.55
C ASP A 527 -12.31 -9.49 43.81
N GLN A 528 -13.05 -8.69 44.58
CA GLN A 528 -14.07 -7.79 44.02
C GLN A 528 -13.47 -6.80 43.01
N ARG A 529 -12.30 -6.26 43.32
CA ARG A 529 -11.64 -5.28 42.44
C ARG A 529 -11.11 -5.94 41.15
N ASP A 530 -10.58 -7.17 41.26
CA ASP A 530 -10.14 -7.96 40.09
C ASP A 530 -11.33 -8.20 39.13
N ILE A 531 -12.51 -8.52 39.69
CA ILE A 531 -13.75 -8.74 38.91
C ILE A 531 -14.17 -7.44 38.18
N GLU A 532 -14.12 -6.31 38.88
CA GLU A 532 -14.44 -4.99 38.28
C GLU A 532 -13.51 -4.64 37.13
N VAL A 533 -12.21 -4.84 37.31
CA VAL A 533 -11.20 -4.58 36.26
C VAL A 533 -11.44 -5.55 35.09
N PHE A 534 -11.70 -6.83 35.34
CA PHE A 534 -11.98 -7.82 34.31
C PHE A 534 -13.23 -7.43 33.49
N ASN A 535 -14.30 -6.98 34.16
CA ASN A 535 -15.54 -6.56 33.48
C ASN A 535 -15.30 -5.32 32.60
N ASN A 536 -14.57 -4.35 33.12
CA ASN A 536 -14.22 -3.14 32.36
C ASN A 536 -13.32 -3.50 31.15
N PHE A 537 -12.37 -4.42 31.34
CA PHE A 537 -11.53 -4.92 30.24
C PHE A 537 -12.39 -5.61 29.16
N THR A 538 -13.35 -6.45 29.56
CA THR A 538 -14.27 -7.12 28.60
C THR A 538 -15.11 -6.10 27.83
N LEU A 539 -15.56 -5.03 28.50
CA LEU A 539 -16.27 -3.94 27.83
C LEU A 539 -15.38 -3.26 26.79
N LEU A 540 -14.12 -2.94 27.13
CA LEU A 540 -13.17 -2.33 26.21
C LEU A 540 -12.86 -3.26 25.01
N GLN A 541 -12.81 -4.58 25.22
CA GLN A 541 -12.67 -5.56 24.12
C GLN A 541 -13.88 -5.47 23.16
N SER A 542 -15.08 -5.34 23.70
CA SER A 542 -16.31 -5.20 22.88
C SER A 542 -16.30 -3.89 22.09
N GLU A 543 -15.83 -2.79 22.72
CA GLU A 543 -15.71 -1.50 22.04
C GLU A 543 -14.66 -1.54 20.92
N ILE A 544 -13.55 -2.27 21.11
CA ILE A 544 -12.53 -2.50 20.08
C ILE A 544 -13.14 -3.27 18.90
N HIS A 545 -13.93 -4.31 19.21
CA HIS A 545 -14.62 -5.09 18.17
C HIS A 545 -15.57 -4.20 17.35
N LEU A 546 -16.35 -3.34 18.03
CA LEU A 546 -17.25 -2.39 17.36
C LEU A 546 -16.48 -1.43 16.46
N ALA A 547 -15.32 -0.92 16.91
CA ALA A 547 -14.48 -0.03 16.12
C ALA A 547 -13.93 -0.74 14.86
N LEU A 548 -13.52 -2.00 14.98
CA LEU A 548 -13.07 -2.79 13.83
C LEU A 548 -14.23 -3.10 12.86
N CYS A 549 -15.43 -3.28 13.37
CA CYS A 549 -16.63 -3.44 12.55
C CYS A 549 -17.02 -2.13 11.83
N ASP A 550 -16.60 -0.99 12.33
CA ASP A 550 -16.91 0.34 11.77
C ASP A 550 -15.84 0.81 10.78
N SER A 551 -15.74 0.11 9.66
CA SER A 551 -14.78 0.41 8.57
C SER A 551 -13.31 0.35 9.05
N ILE A 552 -13.04 -0.56 9.98
CA ILE A 552 -11.69 -0.79 10.53
C ILE A 552 -11.13 0.53 11.10
N ASP A 553 -11.86 1.14 12.04
CA ASP A 553 -11.45 2.38 12.72
C ASP A 553 -10.32 2.09 13.71
N THR A 554 -9.08 2.01 13.19
CA THR A 554 -7.88 1.74 13.98
C THR A 554 -7.55 2.88 14.96
N ARG A 555 -7.97 4.10 14.66
CA ARG A 555 -7.80 5.26 15.57
C ARG A 555 -8.50 4.98 16.90
N THR A 556 -9.79 4.63 16.84
CA THR A 556 -10.58 4.28 18.04
C THR A 556 -10.00 3.04 18.72
N VAL A 557 -9.53 2.03 17.95
CA VAL A 557 -8.86 0.85 18.50
C VAL A 557 -7.66 1.27 19.38
N LEU A 558 -6.77 2.14 18.88
CA LEU A 558 -5.60 2.60 19.66
C LEU A 558 -6.00 3.42 20.90
N GLU A 559 -7.07 4.23 20.81
CA GLU A 559 -7.65 4.94 21.96
C GLU A 559 -8.14 3.97 23.04
N LYS A 560 -8.81 2.89 22.65
CA LYS A 560 -9.29 1.86 23.59
C LYS A 560 -8.13 1.04 24.18
N ILE A 561 -7.07 0.78 23.40
CA ILE A 561 -5.84 0.17 23.94
C ILE A 561 -5.23 1.09 25.02
N ARG A 562 -5.18 2.40 24.77
CA ARG A 562 -4.73 3.38 25.77
C ARG A 562 -5.61 3.32 27.05
N SER A 563 -6.91 3.12 26.89
CA SER A 563 -7.85 2.95 28.02
C SER A 563 -7.56 1.68 28.80
N ILE A 564 -7.21 0.57 28.14
CA ILE A 564 -6.79 -0.69 28.80
C ILE A 564 -5.51 -0.41 29.63
N ILE A 565 -4.53 0.26 29.04
CA ILE A 565 -3.27 0.61 29.74
C ILE A 565 -3.57 1.46 30.99
N SER A 566 -4.43 2.46 30.86
CA SER A 566 -4.83 3.35 31.97
C SER A 566 -5.57 2.58 33.06
N LEU A 567 -6.49 1.68 32.70
CA LEU A 567 -7.24 0.82 33.62
C LEU A 567 -6.28 -0.03 34.46
N ILE A 568 -5.29 -0.65 33.81
CA ILE A 568 -4.32 -1.53 34.48
C ILE A 568 -3.37 -0.69 35.36
N ASN A 569 -2.90 0.48 34.89
CA ASN A 569 -2.03 1.34 35.69
C ASN A 569 -2.75 1.82 36.96
N LEU A 570 -4.05 2.17 36.87
CA LEU A 570 -4.85 2.56 38.05
C LEU A 570 -5.00 1.38 39.01
N TYR A 571 -5.33 0.18 38.49
CA TYR A 571 -5.41 -1.05 39.27
C TYR A 571 -4.10 -1.34 40.03
N LEU A 572 -2.95 -1.16 39.39
CA LEU A 572 -1.63 -1.37 40.01
C LEU A 572 -1.37 -0.37 41.16
N ILE A 573 -1.78 0.89 40.98
CA ILE A 573 -1.67 1.92 42.03
C ILE A 573 -2.53 1.53 43.25
N GLU A 574 -3.75 1.09 43.03
CA GLU A 574 -4.68 0.69 44.09
C GLU A 574 -4.23 -0.57 44.83
N LYS A 575 -3.50 -1.47 44.14
CA LYS A 575 -3.00 -2.73 44.71
C LYS A 575 -1.56 -2.65 45.28
N GLN A 576 -1.01 -1.43 45.51
CA GLN A 576 0.36 -1.30 46.01
C GLN A 576 0.63 -2.07 47.31
N GLU A 577 -0.35 -2.14 48.23
CA GLU A 577 -0.24 -2.89 49.50
C GLU A 577 -0.65 -4.36 49.38
N ALA A 578 -1.43 -4.71 48.34
CA ALA A 578 -1.94 -6.07 48.12
C ALA A 578 -1.42 -6.56 46.76
N LYS A 579 -0.85 -7.75 46.69
CA LYS A 579 -0.28 -8.29 45.44
C LYS A 579 -1.34 -8.36 44.35
N PRO A 580 -1.10 -7.73 43.18
CA PRO A 580 -2.03 -7.74 42.05
C PRO A 580 -2.18 -9.16 41.49
N ASN A 581 -3.27 -9.42 40.79
CA ASN A 581 -3.54 -10.73 40.16
C ASN A 581 -2.75 -10.84 38.87
N CYS A 582 -1.68 -11.64 38.84
CA CYS A 582 -0.80 -11.81 37.68
C CYS A 582 -1.52 -12.37 36.45
N ASN A 583 -2.50 -13.27 36.65
CA ASN A 583 -3.27 -13.85 35.55
C ASN A 583 -4.11 -12.77 34.84
N LEU A 584 -4.73 -11.87 35.59
CA LEU A 584 -5.48 -10.73 35.04
C LEU A 584 -4.56 -9.81 34.25
N LEU A 585 -3.39 -9.46 34.80
CA LEU A 585 -2.39 -8.62 34.14
C LEU A 585 -1.91 -9.26 32.80
N ALA A 586 -1.57 -10.55 32.86
CA ALA A 586 -1.12 -11.31 31.68
C ALA A 586 -2.19 -11.34 30.59
N ASN A 587 -3.46 -11.58 30.98
CA ASN A 587 -4.58 -11.64 30.01
C ASN A 587 -4.75 -10.29 29.29
N CYS A 588 -4.72 -9.18 30.04
CA CYS A 588 -4.83 -7.83 29.44
C CYS A 588 -3.65 -7.53 28.50
N ALA A 589 -2.43 -7.82 28.96
CA ALA A 589 -1.22 -7.57 28.15
C ALA A 589 -1.21 -8.44 26.88
N ASN A 590 -1.54 -9.72 27.01
CA ASN A 590 -1.56 -10.68 25.88
C ASN A 590 -2.61 -10.28 24.83
N TYR A 591 -3.76 -9.78 25.24
CA TYR A 591 -4.77 -9.27 24.31
C TYR A 591 -4.20 -8.12 23.49
N VAL A 592 -3.53 -7.16 24.13
CA VAL A 592 -2.93 -6.02 23.43
C VAL A 592 -1.82 -6.48 22.49
N ILE A 593 -0.94 -7.41 22.92
CA ILE A 593 0.12 -7.98 22.07
C ILE A 593 -0.49 -8.62 20.81
N LYS A 594 -1.51 -9.48 20.99
CA LYS A 594 -2.19 -10.16 19.87
C LYS A 594 -2.81 -9.16 18.90
N LEU A 595 -3.51 -8.16 19.42
CA LEU A 595 -4.18 -7.15 18.59
C LEU A 595 -3.16 -6.33 17.79
N MET A 596 -2.08 -5.87 18.44
CA MET A 596 -1.03 -5.11 17.76
C MET A 596 -0.31 -5.96 16.70
N LYS A 597 -0.17 -7.25 16.95
CA LYS A 597 0.39 -8.20 15.97
C LYS A 597 -0.52 -8.35 14.75
N ILE A 598 -1.84 -8.48 14.96
CA ILE A 598 -2.84 -8.49 13.88
C ILE A 598 -2.73 -7.21 13.04
N LEU A 599 -2.58 -6.06 13.68
CA LEU A 599 -2.42 -4.77 13.00
C LEU A 599 -1.05 -4.59 12.33
N GLY A 600 -0.16 -5.58 12.44
CA GLY A 600 1.18 -5.56 11.84
C GLY A 600 2.19 -4.70 12.59
N ALA A 601 1.82 -4.18 13.76
CA ALA A 601 2.67 -3.35 14.62
C ALA A 601 3.23 -4.17 15.79
N ASP A 602 3.99 -5.22 15.48
CA ASP A 602 4.54 -6.12 16.51
C ASP A 602 5.29 -5.33 17.58
N THR A 603 4.87 -5.53 18.82
CA THR A 603 5.42 -4.83 20.00
C THR A 603 6.85 -5.27 20.35
N GLY A 604 7.27 -6.44 19.86
CA GLY A 604 8.53 -7.07 20.24
C GLY A 604 8.47 -7.83 21.56
N PHE A 605 7.33 -7.77 22.27
CA PHE A 605 7.12 -8.52 23.51
C PHE A 605 6.49 -9.87 23.19
N LYS A 606 6.98 -10.94 23.86
CA LYS A 606 6.35 -12.25 23.82
C LYS A 606 5.12 -12.27 24.72
N GLU A 607 4.17 -13.16 24.42
CA GLU A 607 3.01 -13.38 25.28
C GLU A 607 3.45 -13.85 26.67
N PHE A 608 2.79 -13.36 27.69
CA PHE A 608 3.05 -13.73 29.10
C PHE A 608 2.45 -15.09 29.37
N ASN A 609 3.31 -16.09 29.52
CA ASN A 609 2.95 -17.48 29.82
C ASN A 609 3.59 -17.89 31.16
N PHE A 610 2.83 -18.55 32.01
CA PHE A 610 3.31 -19.04 33.32
C PHE A 610 3.91 -20.45 33.25
N ARG A 611 3.78 -21.14 32.13
CA ARG A 611 4.41 -22.44 31.92
C ARG A 611 5.90 -22.26 31.68
N GLN A 612 6.73 -23.03 32.41
CA GLN A 612 8.14 -23.12 32.10
C GLN A 612 8.29 -23.76 30.72
N GLU A 613 8.89 -23.03 29.80
CA GLU A 613 9.30 -23.61 28.52
C GLU A 613 10.40 -24.64 28.82
N THR A 614 10.08 -25.92 28.75
CA THR A 614 11.07 -26.98 28.72
C THR A 614 11.72 -26.95 27.34
N SER A 615 12.49 -25.91 27.07
CA SER A 615 13.21 -25.82 25.81
C SER A 615 14.57 -26.46 25.97
N GLU A 616 14.79 -27.55 25.25
CA GLU A 616 16.09 -28.17 25.08
C GLU A 616 17.08 -27.31 24.25
N ASN A 617 16.66 -26.11 23.85
CA ASN A 617 17.51 -25.19 23.13
C ASN A 617 18.02 -24.10 24.07
N HIS A 618 19.23 -24.32 24.59
CA HIS A 618 20.04 -23.33 25.31
C HIS A 618 20.48 -22.17 24.38
N CYS A 619 19.50 -21.36 23.96
CA CYS A 619 19.88 -20.00 23.60
C CYS A 619 19.96 -19.23 24.94
N MET A 620 21.15 -18.95 25.41
CA MET A 620 21.38 -18.23 26.68
C MET A 620 20.53 -16.97 26.69
N ASP A 621 19.56 -16.91 27.61
CA ASP A 621 18.73 -15.72 27.78
C ASP A 621 19.62 -14.57 28.28
N LYS A 622 19.95 -13.65 27.39
CA LYS A 622 20.81 -12.48 27.67
C LYS A 622 20.28 -11.68 28.87
N GLU A 623 18.97 -11.62 29.02
CA GLU A 623 18.31 -10.93 30.11
C GLU A 623 18.58 -11.63 31.45
N ALA A 624 18.49 -12.95 31.51
CA ALA A 624 18.78 -13.74 32.72
C ALA A 624 20.25 -13.56 33.18
N ILE A 625 21.17 -13.38 32.23
CA ILE A 625 22.60 -13.15 32.53
C ILE A 625 22.80 -11.71 33.06
N LEU A 626 22.18 -10.72 32.45
CA LEU A 626 22.41 -9.30 32.74
C LEU A 626 21.65 -8.79 33.99
N MET A 627 20.48 -9.38 34.31
CA MET A 627 19.61 -8.91 35.40
C MET A 627 20.32 -8.84 36.76
N PRO A 628 21.11 -9.84 37.22
CA PRO A 628 21.80 -9.73 38.50
C PRO A 628 22.74 -8.52 38.59
N TYR A 629 23.40 -8.16 37.48
CA TYR A 629 24.29 -6.99 37.42
C TYR A 629 23.51 -5.69 37.44
N LEU A 630 22.38 -5.65 36.74
CA LEU A 630 21.50 -4.47 36.71
C LEU A 630 20.84 -4.24 38.09
N GLU A 631 20.40 -5.30 38.76
CA GLU A 631 19.86 -5.24 40.13
C GLU A 631 20.92 -4.75 41.11
N ALA A 632 22.15 -5.23 41.02
CA ALA A 632 23.27 -4.78 41.83
C ALA A 632 23.56 -3.29 41.62
N LEU A 633 23.53 -2.82 40.35
CA LEU A 633 23.74 -1.41 40.03
C LEU A 633 22.60 -0.51 40.55
N ALA A 634 21.36 -0.99 40.45
CA ALA A 634 20.18 -0.27 40.95
C ALA A 634 20.26 -0.12 42.47
N ASN A 635 20.57 -1.21 43.18
CA ASN A 635 20.71 -1.19 44.66
C ASN A 635 21.89 -0.31 45.12
N PHE A 636 22.94 -0.19 44.28
CA PHE A 636 24.07 0.71 44.59
C PHE A 636 23.69 2.20 44.47
N ARG A 637 22.68 2.50 43.63
CA ARG A 637 22.23 3.88 43.38
C ARG A 637 21.24 4.40 44.45
N GLU A 638 20.55 3.51 45.16
CA GLU A 638 19.71 3.82 46.31
C GLU A 638 20.56 4.01 47.57
#